data_e7fb15590115dc51d9fb9130723049be
#
_entry.id   e7fb15590115dc51d9fb9130723049be
#
_cell.length_a   1.000
_cell.length_b   1.000
_cell.length_c   1.000
_cell.angle_alpha   90.00
_cell.angle_beta   90.00
_cell.angle_gamma   90.00
#
_symmetry.space_group_name_H-M   'P 1'
#
loop_
_entity.id
_entity.type
_entity.pdbx_description
1 polymer ?
#
loop_
_entity_poly.entity_id
_entity_poly.type
_entity_poly.pdbx_seq_one_letter_code
_entity_poly.pdbx_strand_id
1 'polypeptide(L)'
;MSFFQRFSGFSVLSIVAVVTVASFSPAAASAQAKPDTSKPDTSKMPWMNKSLSPDERADMVLGQMTLDEKIRMVHGTGWGVLRPGDPIPPKSNFAAGYMEGIERLGIPGIDLADSAVGARMAAYQSRYATLLPSTLGAASSWDPDSAFLYGSVIGRELRAWGTNMSIGGGVNITREPRNGRNFEYAGEDPILAGTMTGNLEKGLFSQHVMSDIKHYALNDQETGRTVVNVLLNKKALRESDLLAFEVSIAIAKPSAVMCSYNLYEGDHTCENDYLLNEVLKKDFKFKGWVVSDWGATHSTVKAALNGLDQEMPGDDNYFNAPLKKAVEAGQVPPARLDDMVHRILRSMFAAGVVDDPPVRSVVDPFRGRDDAQHIAEESIVLLKNVDNILPLKASASNSIAIIGSHADVGVLSGGGSAQVDAPGGNAADPKAGGSGWTEHIYFPSSPMKNIQAHSPQASVQYADGKDVAEAAKLAKSSTVAIVFATQPMQEGIDAVTLALPDNQGALIEAVAAANPNTIVVLETGGPVSMSWIEHVKGVVEMWYPGIGGAQALANILFGDVNPSGKLPVTFAKDDAQLPNPVVPGLAGVAAGTVNTDHKVAPFDLNYNSEGAEVGYKWFEATNKQPLFPFGFGLSYTTYAYSGLTVDDAKRTVRFTVRNTGKQEGTEIAQVYVALPAAAKEDYKRLSAWQRVKLAPGESKEVTLPLQPLSLTVFNTDQNGWQLLPGAYDVTAGPSSSDTPLKATLHVR
;
A
#
# COMPACT_ATOMS: atom_id res chain seq x y z
N MET A 1 -45.59 46.63 23.75
CA MET A 1 -46.82 45.94 24.12
C MET A 1 -46.43 44.57 24.60
N SER A 2 -46.03 44.40 25.89
CA SER A 2 -46.89 44.18 27.07
C SER A 2 -47.67 42.85 26.90
N PHE A 3 -47.22 41.77 27.60
CA PHE A 3 -47.94 41.32 28.81
C PHE A 3 -47.06 40.33 29.59
N PHE A 4 -46.74 40.71 30.83
CA PHE A 4 -46.30 39.89 31.94
C PHE A 4 -47.52 39.16 32.56
N GLN A 5 -47.32 37.93 33.07
CA GLN A 5 -47.84 37.59 34.38
C GLN A 5 -47.14 36.41 35.04
N ARG A 6 -46.71 36.62 36.24
CA ARG A 6 -46.21 35.71 37.29
C ARG A 6 -47.31 34.78 37.79
N PHE A 7 -46.96 33.63 38.32
CA PHE A 7 -47.49 33.19 39.63
C PHE A 7 -46.49 32.29 40.37
N SER A 8 -46.37 32.55 41.65
CA SER A 8 -45.45 31.99 42.65
C SER A 8 -46.06 30.81 43.41
N GLY A 9 -45.22 29.92 43.88
CA GLY A 9 -45.26 29.28 45.19
C GLY A 9 -46.16 28.09 45.39
N PHE A 10 -45.57 26.93 45.78
CA PHE A 10 -46.05 26.23 47.00
C PHE A 10 -45.07 25.09 47.40
N SER A 11 -44.58 25.22 48.61
CA SER A 11 -44.34 24.28 49.73
C SER A 11 -43.78 22.87 49.48
N VAL A 12 -42.68 22.65 50.17
CA VAL A 12 -42.02 21.40 50.54
C VAL A 12 -42.98 20.47 51.32
N LEU A 13 -43.13 19.24 50.90
CA LEU A 13 -43.61 18.14 51.74
C LEU A 13 -42.63 16.98 51.70
N SER A 14 -41.93 16.77 52.81
CA SER A 14 -41.00 15.66 53.00
C SER A 14 -41.82 14.37 53.21
N ILE A 15 -41.68 13.38 52.33
CA ILE A 15 -42.17 12.02 52.57
C ILE A 15 -40.95 11.13 52.80
N VAL A 16 -40.82 10.62 54.03
CA VAL A 16 -39.86 9.61 54.44
C VAL A 16 -40.44 8.25 53.94
N ALA A 17 -39.80 7.69 52.91
CA ALA A 17 -40.07 6.35 52.47
C ALA A 17 -39.09 5.39 53.18
N VAL A 18 -39.61 4.52 54.02
CA VAL A 18 -38.87 3.39 54.60
C VAL A 18 -38.60 2.34 53.50
N VAL A 19 -37.35 2.21 53.12
CA VAL A 19 -36.93 1.15 52.18
C VAL A 19 -36.61 -0.11 52.99
N THR A 20 -37.49 -1.12 52.89
CA THR A 20 -37.22 -2.48 53.34
C THR A 20 -36.29 -3.13 52.32
N VAL A 21 -35.04 -3.40 52.70
CA VAL A 21 -34.08 -4.17 51.94
C VAL A 21 -34.47 -5.64 52.01
N ALA A 22 -35.05 -6.17 50.94
CA ALA A 22 -35.23 -7.61 50.76
C ALA A 22 -33.93 -8.18 50.13
N SER A 23 -33.22 -8.98 50.90
CA SER A 23 -32.03 -9.69 50.45
C SER A 23 -32.44 -10.78 49.42
N PHE A 24 -32.24 -10.50 48.15
CA PHE A 24 -32.30 -11.54 47.14
C PHE A 24 -30.89 -12.18 46.99
N SER A 25 -30.76 -13.42 47.47
CA SER A 25 -29.64 -14.27 47.08
C SER A 25 -29.83 -14.72 45.62
N PRO A 26 -28.85 -14.51 44.74
CA PRO A 26 -28.94 -15.08 43.41
C PRO A 26 -28.63 -16.59 43.52
N ALA A 27 -29.65 -17.42 43.39
CA ALA A 27 -29.42 -18.81 43.01
C ALA A 27 -28.83 -18.84 41.61
N ALA A 28 -27.54 -19.15 41.52
CA ALA A 28 -26.87 -19.39 40.24
C ALA A 28 -27.49 -20.65 39.60
N ALA A 29 -28.51 -20.46 38.77
CA ALA A 29 -28.90 -21.48 37.81
C ALA A 29 -27.82 -21.49 36.73
N SER A 30 -26.91 -22.46 36.77
CA SER A 30 -26.06 -22.81 35.65
C SER A 30 -26.98 -23.37 34.56
N ALA A 31 -27.45 -22.49 33.69
CA ALA A 31 -27.99 -22.90 32.41
C ALA A 31 -26.83 -23.52 31.63
N GLN A 32 -26.70 -24.82 31.65
CA GLN A 32 -25.93 -25.56 30.66
C GLN A 32 -26.48 -25.13 29.30
N ALA A 33 -25.69 -24.35 28.56
CA ALA A 33 -25.98 -24.06 27.17
C ALA A 33 -26.21 -25.41 26.47
N LYS A 34 -27.39 -25.58 25.88
CA LYS A 34 -27.65 -26.72 25.00
C LYS A 34 -26.54 -26.71 23.96
N PRO A 35 -25.88 -27.84 23.66
CA PRO A 35 -24.89 -27.88 22.60
C PRO A 35 -25.56 -27.36 21.32
N ASP A 36 -24.90 -26.40 20.68
CA ASP A 36 -25.32 -25.87 19.40
C ASP A 36 -25.27 -27.00 18.38
N THR A 37 -26.45 -27.60 18.11
CA THR A 37 -26.59 -28.71 17.17
C THR A 37 -26.43 -28.29 15.71
N SER A 38 -26.11 -27.00 15.42
CA SER A 38 -25.91 -26.47 14.09
C SER A 38 -24.47 -26.65 13.56
N LYS A 39 -23.50 -27.00 14.42
CA LYS A 39 -22.13 -27.23 13.95
C LYS A 39 -21.98 -28.64 13.40
N PRO A 40 -21.43 -28.81 12.19
CA PRO A 40 -21.22 -30.13 11.62
C PRO A 40 -20.27 -30.96 12.51
N ASP A 41 -20.54 -32.26 12.59
CA ASP A 41 -19.72 -33.24 13.36
C ASP A 41 -18.35 -33.41 12.66
N THR A 42 -17.38 -32.59 13.02
CA THR A 42 -16.03 -32.60 12.42
C THR A 42 -15.27 -33.90 12.69
N SER A 43 -15.72 -34.76 13.65
CA SER A 43 -15.06 -36.05 13.91
C SER A 43 -15.17 -37.03 12.73
N LYS A 44 -16.12 -36.77 11.82
CA LYS A 44 -16.34 -37.57 10.60
C LYS A 44 -15.69 -36.96 9.35
N MET A 45 -14.93 -35.91 9.50
CA MET A 45 -14.33 -35.18 8.41
C MET A 45 -12.81 -35.39 8.40
N PRO A 46 -12.28 -36.35 7.60
CA PRO A 46 -10.86 -36.69 7.63
C PRO A 46 -9.95 -35.50 7.21
N TRP A 47 -10.45 -34.56 6.38
CA TRP A 47 -9.76 -33.35 6.03
C TRP A 47 -9.55 -32.34 7.18
N MET A 48 -10.20 -32.54 8.32
CA MET A 48 -9.95 -31.72 9.53
C MET A 48 -8.69 -32.18 10.29
N ASN A 49 -8.03 -33.25 9.85
CA ASN A 49 -6.75 -33.66 10.42
C ASN A 49 -5.63 -32.69 10.02
N LYS A 50 -5.16 -31.90 10.99
CA LYS A 50 -4.11 -30.89 10.81
C LYS A 50 -2.71 -31.46 10.50
N SER A 51 -2.51 -32.78 10.63
CA SER A 51 -1.24 -33.41 10.24
C SER A 51 -1.09 -33.62 8.74
N LEU A 52 -2.20 -33.53 7.99
CA LEU A 52 -2.19 -33.61 6.54
C LEU A 52 -1.80 -32.26 5.91
N SER A 53 -1.19 -32.32 4.75
CA SER A 53 -0.86 -31.11 3.99
C SER A 53 -2.13 -30.39 3.50
N PRO A 54 -2.09 -29.09 3.24
CA PRO A 54 -3.20 -28.34 2.65
C PRO A 54 -3.71 -28.96 1.34
N ASP A 55 -2.82 -29.48 0.50
CA ASP A 55 -3.17 -30.14 -0.77
C ASP A 55 -3.96 -31.43 -0.51
N GLU A 56 -3.52 -32.32 0.38
CA GLU A 56 -4.23 -33.57 0.73
C GLU A 56 -5.62 -33.26 1.31
N ARG A 57 -5.73 -32.22 2.15
CA ARG A 57 -7.00 -31.82 2.75
C ARG A 57 -7.97 -31.28 1.69
N ALA A 58 -7.47 -30.46 0.75
CA ALA A 58 -8.23 -29.91 -0.36
C ALA A 58 -8.78 -31.04 -1.27
N ASP A 59 -7.93 -32.02 -1.64
CA ASP A 59 -8.34 -33.18 -2.45
C ASP A 59 -9.46 -33.99 -1.80
N MET A 60 -9.38 -34.21 -0.47
CA MET A 60 -10.42 -34.92 0.27
C MET A 60 -11.75 -34.19 0.23
N VAL A 61 -11.76 -32.84 0.42
CA VAL A 61 -12.98 -32.03 0.33
C VAL A 61 -13.54 -32.04 -1.07
N LEU A 62 -12.68 -31.78 -2.08
CA LEU A 62 -13.03 -31.74 -3.49
C LEU A 62 -13.73 -33.01 -3.96
N GLY A 63 -13.24 -34.19 -3.50
CA GLY A 63 -13.85 -35.48 -3.79
C GLY A 63 -15.26 -35.70 -3.20
N GLN A 64 -15.70 -34.85 -2.25
CA GLN A 64 -17.03 -34.90 -1.66
C GLN A 64 -17.98 -33.84 -2.23
N MET A 65 -17.49 -32.91 -3.07
CA MET A 65 -18.29 -31.81 -3.58
C MET A 65 -19.11 -32.18 -4.80
N THR A 66 -20.34 -31.68 -4.82
CA THR A 66 -21.19 -31.70 -6.01
C THR A 66 -20.74 -30.63 -7.02
N LEU A 67 -21.20 -30.74 -8.29
CA LEU A 67 -20.94 -29.73 -9.30
C LEU A 67 -21.43 -28.33 -8.88
N ASP A 68 -22.63 -28.24 -8.30
CA ASP A 68 -23.20 -26.96 -7.84
C ASP A 68 -22.38 -26.34 -6.70
N GLU A 69 -21.80 -27.14 -5.81
CA GLU A 69 -20.91 -26.63 -4.76
C GLU A 69 -19.56 -26.15 -5.33
N LYS A 70 -19.02 -26.84 -6.34
CA LYS A 70 -17.80 -26.41 -7.03
C LYS A 70 -18.03 -25.08 -7.75
N ILE A 71 -19.14 -24.95 -8.50
CA ILE A 71 -19.52 -23.70 -9.14
C ILE A 71 -19.66 -22.56 -8.13
N ARG A 72 -20.31 -22.81 -6.98
CA ARG A 72 -20.49 -21.79 -5.94
C ARG A 72 -19.18 -21.23 -5.37
N MET A 73 -18.12 -22.02 -5.34
CA MET A 73 -16.81 -21.57 -4.83
C MET A 73 -16.02 -20.72 -5.82
N VAL A 74 -16.35 -20.76 -7.11
CA VAL A 74 -15.58 -20.06 -8.15
C VAL A 74 -16.19 -18.72 -8.57
N HIS A 75 -17.19 -18.23 -7.85
CA HIS A 75 -17.73 -16.88 -8.04
C HIS A 75 -18.20 -16.25 -6.72
N GLY A 76 -18.26 -14.93 -6.68
CA GLY A 76 -18.85 -14.18 -5.58
C GLY A 76 -20.39 -14.18 -5.62
N THR A 77 -20.99 -13.57 -4.60
CA THR A 77 -22.45 -13.49 -4.43
C THR A 77 -23.04 -12.15 -4.93
N GLY A 78 -22.27 -11.35 -5.67
CA GLY A 78 -22.70 -10.07 -6.25
C GLY A 78 -22.20 -8.83 -5.52
N TRP A 79 -22.64 -7.68 -5.98
CA TRP A 79 -22.22 -6.35 -5.50
C TRP A 79 -22.82 -5.98 -4.12
N GLY A 80 -23.75 -6.73 -3.58
CA GLY A 80 -24.52 -6.60 -2.35
C GLY A 80 -24.25 -5.36 -1.47
N VAL A 81 -23.10 -5.36 -0.81
CA VAL A 81 -22.72 -4.26 0.10
C VAL A 81 -22.15 -3.02 -0.62
N LEU A 82 -21.75 -3.14 -1.89
CA LEU A 82 -21.16 -2.06 -2.68
C LEU A 82 -22.19 -1.26 -3.47
N ARG A 83 -23.38 -1.82 -3.73
CA ARG A 83 -24.48 -1.16 -4.42
C ARG A 83 -25.68 -0.97 -3.50
N PRO A 84 -26.13 0.27 -3.26
CA PRO A 84 -27.30 0.54 -2.44
C PRO A 84 -28.55 -0.18 -2.98
N GLY A 85 -29.20 -0.96 -2.10
CA GLY A 85 -30.45 -1.65 -2.43
C GLY A 85 -30.28 -3.10 -2.88
N ASP A 86 -29.05 -3.56 -3.13
CA ASP A 86 -28.79 -4.96 -3.44
C ASP A 86 -28.94 -5.83 -2.17
N PRO A 87 -29.38 -7.10 -2.29
CA PRO A 87 -29.48 -7.98 -1.15
C PRO A 87 -28.09 -8.33 -0.62
N ILE A 88 -27.89 -8.14 0.69
CA ILE A 88 -26.66 -8.52 1.37
C ILE A 88 -26.71 -10.00 1.72
N PRO A 89 -25.70 -10.81 1.37
CA PRO A 89 -25.66 -12.21 1.74
C PRO A 89 -25.75 -12.39 3.25
N PRO A 90 -26.66 -13.27 3.78
CA PRO A 90 -26.96 -13.34 5.21
C PRO A 90 -25.77 -13.66 6.12
N LYS A 91 -24.71 -14.27 5.56
CA LYS A 91 -23.48 -14.66 6.30
C LYS A 91 -22.29 -13.78 6.03
N SER A 92 -22.41 -12.79 5.13
CA SER A 92 -21.36 -11.82 4.87
C SER A 92 -21.12 -10.95 6.11
N ASN A 93 -19.87 -10.58 6.33
CA ASN A 93 -19.46 -9.59 7.33
C ASN A 93 -19.44 -8.16 6.77
N PHE A 94 -20.08 -7.90 5.61
CA PHE A 94 -20.13 -6.61 4.93
C PHE A 94 -18.79 -6.15 4.36
N ALA A 95 -17.93 -7.09 3.98
CA ALA A 95 -16.72 -6.83 3.24
C ALA A 95 -17.00 -6.48 1.75
N ALA A 96 -15.97 -6.16 0.98
CA ALA A 96 -16.09 -5.78 -0.42
C ALA A 96 -16.62 -6.91 -1.33
N GLY A 97 -16.44 -8.16 -0.92
CA GLY A 97 -16.93 -9.34 -1.62
C GLY A 97 -17.18 -10.51 -0.68
N TYR A 98 -18.02 -11.44 -1.11
CA TYR A 98 -18.32 -12.64 -0.35
C TYR A 98 -18.46 -13.87 -1.26
N MET A 99 -17.82 -14.97 -0.87
CA MET A 99 -18.00 -16.30 -1.44
C MET A 99 -18.66 -17.22 -0.39
N GLU A 100 -19.71 -17.92 -0.76
CA GLU A 100 -20.40 -18.84 0.16
C GLU A 100 -19.54 -20.07 0.49
N GLY A 101 -19.54 -20.46 1.75
CA GLY A 101 -18.93 -21.70 2.21
C GLY A 101 -19.77 -22.95 1.91
N ILE A 102 -19.20 -24.12 2.22
CA ILE A 102 -19.86 -25.42 2.09
C ILE A 102 -20.07 -26.01 3.50
N GLU A 103 -21.15 -25.60 4.15
CA GLU A 103 -21.42 -25.95 5.57
C GLU A 103 -21.37 -27.44 5.88
N ARG A 104 -22.00 -28.28 5.03
CA ARG A 104 -22.00 -29.72 5.25
C ARG A 104 -20.61 -30.35 5.25
N LEU A 105 -19.60 -29.66 4.67
CA LEU A 105 -18.20 -30.06 4.65
C LEU A 105 -17.35 -29.29 5.66
N GLY A 106 -17.97 -28.43 6.48
CA GLY A 106 -17.25 -27.59 7.45
C GLY A 106 -16.34 -26.54 6.81
N ILE A 107 -16.57 -26.16 5.55
CA ILE A 107 -15.79 -25.14 4.85
C ILE A 107 -16.49 -23.78 5.02
N PRO A 108 -15.85 -22.80 5.67
CA PRO A 108 -16.44 -21.47 5.87
C PRO A 108 -16.51 -20.68 4.56
N GLY A 109 -17.34 -19.63 4.52
CA GLY A 109 -17.30 -18.64 3.45
C GLY A 109 -16.03 -17.76 3.51
N ILE A 110 -15.78 -17.04 2.43
CA ILE A 110 -14.70 -16.06 2.35
C ILE A 110 -15.33 -14.67 2.28
N ASP A 111 -15.01 -13.82 3.26
CA ASP A 111 -15.26 -12.36 3.22
C ASP A 111 -13.98 -11.66 2.76
N LEU A 112 -14.04 -10.99 1.60
CA LEU A 112 -12.92 -10.29 0.98
C LEU A 112 -13.02 -8.79 1.30
N ALA A 113 -12.05 -8.25 2.05
CA ALA A 113 -12.06 -6.85 2.46
C ALA A 113 -10.94 -6.05 1.82
N ASP A 114 -11.26 -4.87 1.31
CA ASP A 114 -10.27 -3.87 0.96
C ASP A 114 -9.38 -3.56 2.15
N SER A 115 -8.09 -3.37 1.94
CA SER A 115 -7.17 -3.23 3.06
C SER A 115 -5.76 -2.75 2.67
N ALA A 116 -5.65 -1.88 1.67
CA ALA A 116 -4.33 -1.39 1.21
C ALA A 116 -3.61 -0.54 2.28
N VAL A 117 -4.30 0.43 2.90
CA VAL A 117 -3.72 1.31 3.93
C VAL A 117 -4.39 1.15 5.31
N GLY A 118 -5.02 0.02 5.52
CA GLY A 118 -5.78 -0.36 6.72
C GLY A 118 -7.06 -1.08 6.32
N ALA A 119 -7.67 -1.77 7.27
CA ALA A 119 -8.89 -2.54 7.00
C ALA A 119 -10.05 -1.62 6.63
N ARG A 120 -10.82 -1.97 5.59
CA ARG A 120 -12.00 -1.25 5.14
C ARG A 120 -13.23 -2.14 5.07
N MET A 121 -14.34 -1.64 5.58
CA MET A 121 -15.67 -2.21 5.31
C MET A 121 -16.33 -1.43 4.18
N ALA A 122 -17.17 -2.10 3.42
CA ALA A 122 -17.95 -1.42 2.39
C ALA A 122 -18.85 -0.33 2.98
N ALA A 123 -19.17 0.67 2.18
CA ALA A 123 -19.66 2.02 2.45
C ALA A 123 -20.81 2.23 3.49
N TYR A 124 -21.42 1.18 4.02
CA TYR A 124 -22.62 1.32 4.85
C TYR A 124 -22.44 0.90 6.32
N GLN A 125 -21.27 0.42 6.68
CA GLN A 125 -21.01 -0.01 8.06
C GLN A 125 -19.62 0.35 8.51
N SER A 126 -19.45 1.61 8.91
CA SER A 126 -18.21 2.09 9.53
C SER A 126 -17.88 1.24 10.75
N ARG A 127 -16.73 0.59 10.70
CA ARG A 127 -16.09 -0.07 11.84
C ARG A 127 -14.75 0.60 12.06
N TYR A 128 -14.33 0.62 13.31
CA TYR A 128 -13.05 1.17 13.64
C TYR A 128 -11.92 0.38 12.97
N ALA A 129 -11.06 1.08 12.24
CA ALA A 129 -9.81 0.57 11.69
C ALA A 129 -8.68 1.58 11.88
N THR A 130 -7.46 1.10 11.96
CA THR A 130 -6.27 1.94 11.96
C THR A 130 -5.97 2.40 10.54
N LEU A 131 -5.90 3.72 10.32
CA LEU A 131 -5.30 4.28 9.13
C LEU A 131 -3.78 4.20 9.28
N LEU A 132 -3.15 3.32 8.52
CA LEU A 132 -1.70 3.21 8.41
C LEU A 132 -1.15 4.26 7.42
N PRO A 133 0.16 4.56 7.43
CA PRO A 133 0.79 5.30 6.35
C PRO A 133 0.49 4.64 5.00
N SER A 134 0.52 5.43 3.91
CA SER A 134 0.44 4.86 2.55
C SER A 134 1.49 3.77 2.36
N THR A 135 1.21 2.78 1.50
CA THR A 135 2.17 1.70 1.23
C THR A 135 3.47 2.24 0.63
N LEU A 136 3.37 3.29 -0.22
CA LEU A 136 4.53 4.01 -0.73
C LEU A 136 5.34 4.66 0.41
N GLY A 137 4.65 5.29 1.36
CA GLY A 137 5.29 5.82 2.57
C GLY A 137 5.96 4.71 3.38
N ALA A 138 5.26 3.62 3.68
CA ALA A 138 5.83 2.48 4.40
C ALA A 138 7.06 1.90 3.68
N ALA A 139 7.07 1.86 2.35
CA ALA A 139 8.21 1.42 1.55
C ALA A 139 9.43 2.34 1.69
N SER A 140 9.24 3.63 2.03
CA SER A 140 10.33 4.57 2.33
C SER A 140 11.13 4.19 3.58
N SER A 141 10.61 3.35 4.44
CA SER A 141 11.36 2.79 5.58
C SER A 141 12.47 1.83 5.13
N TRP A 142 12.31 1.20 3.97
CA TRP A 142 13.17 0.10 3.48
C TRP A 142 13.34 -1.02 4.53
N ASP A 143 12.34 -1.18 5.39
CA ASP A 143 12.34 -2.12 6.52
C ASP A 143 11.32 -3.24 6.32
N PRO A 144 11.76 -4.46 5.99
CA PRO A 144 10.86 -5.61 5.89
C PRO A 144 10.13 -5.94 7.20
N ASP A 145 10.70 -5.60 8.36
CA ASP A 145 10.06 -5.84 9.67
C ASP A 145 8.92 -4.84 9.90
N SER A 146 9.09 -3.56 9.52
CA SER A 146 8.01 -2.57 9.49
C SER A 146 6.90 -2.96 8.51
N ALA A 147 7.24 -3.49 7.34
CA ALA A 147 6.25 -4.03 6.40
C ALA A 147 5.49 -5.23 6.99
N PHE A 148 6.17 -6.14 7.68
CA PHE A 148 5.53 -7.25 8.40
C PHE A 148 4.59 -6.76 9.51
N LEU A 149 5.02 -5.75 10.30
CA LEU A 149 4.17 -5.12 11.32
C LEU A 149 2.91 -4.52 10.68
N TYR A 150 3.08 -3.80 9.57
CA TYR A 150 1.98 -3.21 8.80
C TYR A 150 0.89 -4.25 8.47
N GLY A 151 1.28 -5.36 7.84
CA GLY A 151 0.36 -6.45 7.52
C GLY A 151 -0.25 -7.11 8.75
N SER A 152 0.52 -7.23 9.85
CA SER A 152 0.02 -7.78 11.10
C SER A 152 -1.06 -6.91 11.76
N VAL A 153 -0.97 -5.57 11.63
CA VAL A 153 -2.03 -4.65 12.10
C VAL A 153 -3.30 -4.89 11.32
N ILE A 154 -3.23 -4.89 9.99
CA ILE A 154 -4.40 -5.13 9.13
C ILE A 154 -5.04 -6.50 9.42
N GLY A 155 -4.22 -7.56 9.46
CA GLY A 155 -4.72 -8.91 9.69
C GLY A 155 -5.41 -9.07 11.05
N ARG A 156 -4.85 -8.47 12.10
CA ARG A 156 -5.44 -8.45 13.44
C ARG A 156 -6.82 -7.78 13.45
N GLU A 157 -6.96 -6.66 12.74
CA GLU A 157 -8.22 -5.92 12.67
C GLU A 157 -9.26 -6.63 11.80
N LEU A 158 -8.87 -7.18 10.66
CA LEU A 158 -9.76 -8.01 9.83
C LEU A 158 -10.32 -9.21 10.62
N ARG A 159 -9.46 -9.93 11.36
CA ARG A 159 -9.94 -11.00 12.23
C ARG A 159 -10.92 -10.51 13.31
N ALA A 160 -10.64 -9.35 13.92
CA ALA A 160 -11.54 -8.76 14.90
C ALA A 160 -12.92 -8.41 14.30
N TRP A 161 -12.96 -8.12 13.02
CA TRP A 161 -14.22 -7.91 12.29
C TRP A 161 -14.93 -9.20 11.89
N GLY A 162 -14.26 -10.34 11.98
CA GLY A 162 -14.76 -11.63 11.51
C GLY A 162 -14.52 -11.85 10.01
N THR A 163 -13.67 -11.06 9.39
CA THR A 163 -13.26 -11.15 7.99
C THR A 163 -12.02 -12.04 7.88
N ASN A 164 -11.89 -12.80 6.80
CA ASN A 164 -10.85 -13.82 6.67
C ASN A 164 -9.96 -13.67 5.43
N MET A 165 -10.17 -12.63 4.59
CA MET A 165 -9.33 -12.35 3.43
C MET A 165 -9.11 -10.84 3.25
N SER A 166 -7.86 -10.47 3.08
CA SER A 166 -7.40 -9.14 2.64
C SER A 166 -7.25 -9.15 1.11
N ILE A 167 -7.70 -8.08 0.45
CA ILE A 167 -7.44 -7.82 -0.97
C ILE A 167 -6.69 -6.49 -1.13
N GLY A 168 -5.65 -6.26 -0.31
CA GLY A 168 -4.95 -4.97 -0.19
C GLY A 168 -3.52 -4.90 -0.73
N GLY A 169 -2.89 -6.03 -1.08
CA GLY A 169 -1.46 -6.13 -1.38
C GLY A 169 -1.02 -5.56 -2.73
N GLY A 170 -0.91 -4.25 -2.86
CA GLY A 170 -0.46 -3.59 -4.08
C GLY A 170 1.01 -3.85 -4.41
N VAL A 171 1.30 -4.44 -5.61
CA VAL A 171 2.66 -4.84 -6.04
C VAL A 171 3.10 -4.11 -7.30
N ASN A 172 2.18 -3.45 -8.03
CA ASN A 172 2.55 -2.69 -9.23
C ASN A 172 3.72 -1.76 -8.94
N ILE A 173 4.63 -1.62 -9.91
CA ILE A 173 5.71 -0.66 -9.80
C ILE A 173 5.26 0.72 -10.28
N THR A 174 5.85 1.78 -9.74
CA THR A 174 5.60 3.16 -10.17
C THR A 174 6.25 3.41 -11.53
N ARG A 175 5.63 2.89 -12.61
CA ARG A 175 6.05 3.13 -13.99
C ARG A 175 5.59 4.51 -14.46
N GLU A 176 4.32 4.85 -14.21
CA GLU A 176 3.77 6.20 -14.40
C GLU A 176 3.73 6.93 -13.03
N PRO A 177 4.60 7.92 -12.80
CA PRO A 177 4.66 8.61 -11.51
C PRO A 177 3.41 9.40 -11.13
N ARG A 178 2.52 9.68 -12.10
CA ARG A 178 1.24 10.38 -11.90
C ARG A 178 0.05 9.45 -11.69
N ASN A 179 0.27 8.12 -11.71
CA ASN A 179 -0.77 7.14 -11.47
C ASN A 179 -1.47 7.39 -10.14
N GLY A 180 -2.80 7.54 -10.17
CA GLY A 180 -3.64 7.86 -9.00
C GLY A 180 -3.56 6.87 -7.85
N ARG A 181 -3.06 5.65 -8.08
CA ARG A 181 -2.92 4.58 -7.08
C ARG A 181 -1.48 4.37 -6.59
N ASN A 182 -0.53 5.21 -6.97
CA ASN A 182 0.86 5.03 -6.52
C ASN A 182 1.02 4.97 -5.00
N PHE A 183 0.16 5.67 -4.25
CA PHE A 183 0.18 5.66 -2.78
C PHE A 183 -0.09 4.25 -2.18
N GLU A 184 -0.75 3.36 -2.89
CA GLU A 184 -1.00 1.97 -2.45
C GLU A 184 0.04 0.95 -2.94
N TYR A 185 1.04 1.38 -3.71
CA TYR A 185 2.14 0.55 -4.22
C TYR A 185 3.45 0.85 -3.48
N ALA A 186 4.47 -0.01 -3.67
CA ALA A 186 5.70 0.07 -2.88
C ALA A 186 6.91 0.67 -3.63
N GLY A 187 6.67 1.44 -4.70
CA GLY A 187 7.70 2.19 -5.41
C GLY A 187 8.06 1.66 -6.80
N GLU A 188 9.17 2.17 -7.37
CA GLU A 188 9.54 1.96 -8.78
C GLU A 188 10.47 0.76 -9.03
N ASP A 189 11.16 0.28 -7.98
CA ASP A 189 12.08 -0.85 -8.11
C ASP A 189 11.42 -2.17 -7.76
N PRO A 190 11.45 -3.18 -8.67
CA PRO A 190 10.74 -4.43 -8.46
C PRO A 190 11.28 -5.27 -7.28
N ILE A 191 12.58 -5.14 -6.93
CA ILE A 191 13.15 -5.86 -5.80
C ILE A 191 12.69 -5.23 -4.48
N LEU A 192 12.70 -3.90 -4.38
CA LEU A 192 12.18 -3.19 -3.20
C LEU A 192 10.68 -3.42 -3.07
N ALA A 193 9.90 -3.14 -4.11
CA ALA A 193 8.44 -3.27 -4.10
C ALA A 193 8.00 -4.70 -3.75
N GLY A 194 8.56 -5.71 -4.42
CA GLY A 194 8.26 -7.10 -4.15
C GLY A 194 8.67 -7.55 -2.74
N THR A 195 9.78 -7.03 -2.20
CA THR A 195 10.24 -7.36 -0.84
C THR A 195 9.33 -6.73 0.22
N MET A 196 8.99 -5.45 0.07
CA MET A 196 8.15 -4.75 1.04
C MET A 196 6.73 -5.33 1.05
N THR A 197 6.08 -5.47 -0.11
CA THR A 197 4.75 -6.07 -0.21
C THR A 197 4.76 -7.54 0.22
N GLY A 198 5.78 -8.32 -0.14
CA GLY A 198 5.89 -9.71 0.28
C GLY A 198 5.95 -9.88 1.81
N ASN A 199 6.63 -8.99 2.54
CA ASN A 199 6.66 -9.02 4.01
C ASN A 199 5.37 -8.49 4.63
N LEU A 200 4.70 -7.50 4.02
CA LEU A 200 3.37 -7.06 4.41
C LEU A 200 2.37 -8.23 4.36
N GLU A 201 2.30 -8.94 3.23
CA GLU A 201 1.41 -10.09 3.05
C GLU A 201 1.75 -11.25 4.01
N LYS A 202 3.03 -11.46 4.32
CA LYS A 202 3.47 -12.41 5.35
C LYS A 202 3.00 -12.00 6.75
N GLY A 203 2.93 -10.71 7.05
CA GLY A 203 2.36 -10.16 8.28
C GLY A 203 0.85 -10.46 8.38
N LEU A 204 0.09 -10.25 7.32
CA LEU A 204 -1.32 -10.63 7.20
C LEU A 204 -1.53 -12.14 7.45
N PHE A 205 -0.78 -12.96 6.74
CA PHE A 205 -0.87 -14.42 6.83
C PHE A 205 -0.57 -14.93 8.25
N SER A 206 0.33 -14.26 9.00
CA SER A 206 0.66 -14.60 10.39
C SER A 206 -0.54 -14.45 11.34
N GLN A 207 -1.58 -13.72 10.93
CA GLN A 207 -2.81 -13.51 11.69
C GLN A 207 -3.94 -14.47 11.28
N HIS A 208 -3.66 -15.54 10.52
CA HIS A 208 -4.67 -16.45 9.94
C HIS A 208 -5.71 -15.69 9.10
N VAL A 209 -5.24 -14.75 8.28
CA VAL A 209 -6.01 -14.05 7.25
C VAL A 209 -5.40 -14.42 5.91
N MET A 210 -6.23 -14.80 4.95
CA MET A 210 -5.79 -15.03 3.57
C MET A 210 -5.35 -13.71 2.96
N SER A 211 -4.31 -13.75 2.14
CA SER A 211 -3.71 -12.59 1.50
C SER A 211 -3.87 -12.65 -0.01
N ASP A 212 -3.91 -11.48 -0.64
CA ASP A 212 -4.00 -11.28 -2.08
C ASP A 212 -3.00 -10.23 -2.53
N ILE A 213 -2.32 -10.46 -3.65
CA ILE A 213 -1.46 -9.45 -4.27
C ILE A 213 -2.04 -8.99 -5.61
N LYS A 214 -1.96 -7.67 -5.88
CA LYS A 214 -2.63 -7.01 -6.99
C LYS A 214 -1.83 -5.83 -7.56
N HIS A 215 -2.12 -5.38 -8.77
CA HIS A 215 -3.04 -5.92 -9.79
C HIS A 215 -2.20 -6.58 -10.90
N TYR A 216 -2.37 -7.86 -11.13
CA TYR A 216 -1.56 -8.68 -12.03
C TYR A 216 -2.12 -8.65 -13.46
N ALA A 217 -1.52 -7.91 -14.42
CA ALA A 217 -0.40 -7.03 -14.28
C ALA A 217 -0.58 -5.80 -15.19
N LEU A 218 0.33 -4.81 -15.02
CA LEU A 218 0.41 -3.65 -15.91
C LEU A 218 -0.74 -2.64 -15.77
N ASN A 219 -1.45 -2.57 -14.65
CA ASN A 219 -2.35 -1.47 -14.33
C ASN A 219 -1.54 -0.32 -13.73
N ASP A 220 -0.69 0.32 -14.55
CA ASP A 220 0.28 1.32 -14.10
C ASP A 220 -0.22 2.76 -14.31
N GLN A 221 -1.45 2.92 -14.78
CA GLN A 221 -2.22 4.16 -14.83
C GLN A 221 -3.71 3.88 -14.66
N GLU A 222 -4.45 4.87 -14.17
CA GLU A 222 -5.90 4.78 -13.98
C GLU A 222 -6.68 5.25 -15.20
N THR A 223 -6.09 6.13 -16.00
CA THR A 223 -6.71 6.63 -17.23
C THR A 223 -6.94 5.52 -18.23
N GLY A 224 -8.20 5.21 -18.49
CA GLY A 224 -8.60 4.17 -19.42
C GLY A 224 -8.25 2.75 -18.97
N ARG A 225 -8.06 2.49 -17.69
CA ARG A 225 -7.60 1.20 -17.14
C ARG A 225 -8.44 -0.01 -17.59
N THR A 226 -9.73 0.18 -17.93
CA THR A 226 -10.62 -0.88 -18.39
C THR A 226 -10.58 -1.12 -19.92
N VAL A 227 -9.89 -0.26 -20.69
CA VAL A 227 -9.87 -0.28 -22.16
C VAL A 227 -8.48 -0.14 -22.77
N VAL A 228 -7.47 0.19 -21.96
CA VAL A 228 -6.09 0.34 -22.44
C VAL A 228 -5.47 -1.01 -22.77
N ASN A 229 -4.84 -1.11 -23.94
CA ASN A 229 -4.08 -2.27 -24.36
C ASN A 229 -2.57 -2.00 -24.19
N VAL A 230 -1.96 -2.62 -23.21
CA VAL A 230 -0.53 -2.45 -22.91
C VAL A 230 0.30 -3.31 -23.84
N LEU A 231 1.28 -2.67 -24.48
CA LEU A 231 2.28 -3.31 -25.35
C LEU A 231 3.64 -3.26 -24.66
N LEU A 232 4.15 -4.41 -24.23
CA LEU A 232 5.45 -4.54 -23.60
C LEU A 232 6.05 -5.91 -23.94
N ASN A 233 7.27 -5.92 -24.47
CA ASN A 233 7.94 -7.16 -24.80
C ASN A 233 8.19 -8.04 -23.58
N LYS A 234 8.19 -9.36 -23.78
CA LYS A 234 8.26 -10.34 -22.68
C LYS A 234 9.52 -10.22 -21.82
N LYS A 235 10.68 -9.85 -22.40
CA LYS A 235 11.90 -9.64 -21.60
C LYS A 235 11.72 -8.51 -20.61
N ALA A 236 11.31 -7.34 -21.09
CA ALA A 236 11.08 -6.17 -20.27
C ALA A 236 10.00 -6.44 -19.19
N LEU A 237 8.87 -7.03 -19.57
CA LEU A 237 7.79 -7.40 -18.66
C LEU A 237 8.29 -8.31 -17.50
N ARG A 238 9.13 -9.32 -17.81
CA ARG A 238 9.69 -10.23 -16.80
C ARG A 238 10.75 -9.57 -15.91
N GLU A 239 11.49 -8.59 -16.43
CA GLU A 239 12.57 -7.88 -15.71
C GLU A 239 12.09 -6.63 -14.95
N SER A 240 10.84 -6.22 -15.12
CA SER A 240 10.22 -5.08 -14.45
C SER A 240 8.96 -5.50 -13.69
N ASP A 241 7.79 -5.34 -14.27
CA ASP A 241 6.50 -5.46 -13.60
C ASP A 241 6.28 -6.84 -12.98
N LEU A 242 6.53 -7.92 -13.73
CA LEU A 242 6.35 -9.28 -13.20
C LEU A 242 7.41 -9.69 -12.19
N LEU A 243 8.59 -9.05 -12.20
CA LEU A 243 9.64 -9.34 -11.23
C LEU A 243 9.19 -8.97 -9.80
N ALA A 244 8.46 -7.87 -9.62
CA ALA A 244 7.91 -7.49 -8.32
C ALA A 244 6.95 -8.56 -7.77
N PHE A 245 6.08 -9.11 -8.62
CA PHE A 245 5.21 -10.21 -8.26
C PHE A 245 5.99 -11.50 -7.96
N GLU A 246 7.00 -11.86 -8.78
CA GLU A 246 7.84 -13.04 -8.55
C GLU A 246 8.51 -12.99 -7.16
N VAL A 247 9.09 -11.85 -6.80
CA VAL A 247 9.72 -11.62 -5.49
C VAL A 247 8.70 -11.69 -4.36
N SER A 248 7.55 -11.02 -4.49
CA SER A 248 6.49 -11.02 -3.49
C SER A 248 5.92 -12.42 -3.25
N ILE A 249 5.65 -13.18 -4.32
CA ILE A 249 5.17 -14.57 -4.25
C ILE A 249 6.18 -15.47 -3.55
N ALA A 250 7.47 -15.32 -3.85
CA ALA A 250 8.52 -16.11 -3.23
C ALA A 250 8.60 -15.88 -1.70
N ILE A 251 8.39 -14.64 -1.23
CA ILE A 251 8.44 -14.26 0.18
C ILE A 251 7.15 -14.64 0.91
N ALA A 252 5.99 -14.23 0.41
CA ALA A 252 4.71 -14.32 1.09
C ALA A 252 3.99 -15.65 0.87
N LYS A 253 4.11 -16.25 -0.30
CA LYS A 253 3.25 -17.36 -0.76
C LYS A 253 1.77 -17.01 -0.59
N PRO A 254 1.30 -15.90 -1.17
CA PRO A 254 -0.03 -15.37 -0.94
C PRO A 254 -1.11 -16.39 -1.32
N SER A 255 -2.29 -16.23 -0.72
CA SER A 255 -3.43 -17.11 -0.99
C SER A 255 -3.99 -16.90 -2.38
N ALA A 256 -4.05 -15.64 -2.85
CA ALA A 256 -4.56 -15.26 -4.16
C ALA A 256 -3.65 -14.27 -4.88
N VAL A 257 -3.90 -14.13 -6.19
CA VAL A 257 -3.39 -13.06 -7.05
C VAL A 257 -4.57 -12.49 -7.81
N MET A 258 -4.79 -11.17 -7.72
CA MET A 258 -5.87 -10.49 -8.44
C MET A 258 -5.37 -10.04 -9.81
N CYS A 259 -6.01 -10.53 -10.89
CA CYS A 259 -5.76 -10.02 -12.23
C CYS A 259 -6.35 -8.63 -12.42
N SER A 260 -5.74 -7.80 -13.28
CA SER A 260 -6.07 -6.40 -13.46
C SER A 260 -7.17 -6.16 -14.52
N TYR A 261 -7.57 -4.88 -14.68
CA TYR A 261 -8.61 -4.50 -15.64
C TYR A 261 -8.14 -4.42 -17.10
N ASN A 262 -6.89 -3.99 -17.32
CA ASN A 262 -6.35 -3.66 -18.64
C ASN A 262 -6.17 -4.87 -19.55
N LEU A 263 -5.92 -4.58 -20.82
CA LEU A 263 -5.47 -5.60 -21.76
C LEU A 263 -3.93 -5.64 -21.80
N TYR A 264 -3.38 -6.80 -22.08
CA TYR A 264 -1.98 -7.02 -22.44
C TYR A 264 -1.92 -7.77 -23.76
N GLU A 265 -1.27 -7.16 -24.78
CA GLU A 265 -1.13 -7.74 -26.12
C GLU A 265 -2.49 -8.18 -26.73
N GLY A 266 -3.57 -7.41 -26.48
CA GLY A 266 -4.90 -7.60 -27.03
C GLY A 266 -5.86 -8.46 -26.21
N ASP A 267 -5.43 -9.14 -25.16
CA ASP A 267 -6.27 -9.93 -24.27
C ASP A 267 -6.39 -9.26 -22.88
N HIS A 268 -7.59 -9.22 -22.30
CA HIS A 268 -7.75 -8.81 -20.92
C HIS A 268 -6.91 -9.67 -19.99
N THR A 269 -6.24 -9.08 -19.02
CA THR A 269 -5.30 -9.78 -18.13
C THR A 269 -5.95 -10.97 -17.42
N CYS A 270 -7.25 -10.87 -17.06
CA CYS A 270 -8.01 -11.98 -16.47
C CYS A 270 -8.35 -13.13 -17.44
N GLU A 271 -8.03 -12.97 -18.72
CA GLU A 271 -8.20 -14.00 -19.78
C GLU A 271 -6.91 -14.25 -20.57
N ASN A 272 -5.78 -13.78 -20.09
CA ASN A 272 -4.50 -13.86 -20.78
C ASN A 272 -3.74 -15.13 -20.38
N ASP A 273 -3.68 -16.11 -21.27
CA ASP A 273 -3.06 -17.41 -21.03
C ASP A 273 -1.57 -17.30 -20.68
N TYR A 274 -0.82 -16.40 -21.35
CA TYR A 274 0.59 -16.19 -21.06
C TYR A 274 0.80 -15.69 -19.62
N LEU A 275 0.03 -14.70 -19.18
CA LEU A 275 0.16 -14.15 -17.82
C LEU A 275 -0.23 -15.18 -16.77
N LEU A 276 -1.41 -15.80 -16.90
CA LEU A 276 -2.00 -16.58 -15.82
C LEU A 276 -1.50 -18.04 -15.78
N ASN A 277 -1.44 -18.72 -16.93
CA ASN A 277 -1.03 -20.12 -16.96
C ASN A 277 0.48 -20.27 -17.10
N GLU A 278 1.09 -19.60 -18.12
CA GLU A 278 2.52 -19.83 -18.40
C GLU A 278 3.41 -19.14 -17.34
N VAL A 279 3.18 -17.87 -17.02
CA VAL A 279 4.06 -17.17 -16.09
C VAL A 279 3.65 -17.46 -14.65
N LEU A 280 2.43 -17.10 -14.23
CA LEU A 280 2.05 -17.15 -12.82
C LEU A 280 2.00 -18.59 -12.29
N LYS A 281 1.21 -19.47 -12.94
CA LYS A 281 0.99 -20.82 -12.42
C LYS A 281 2.18 -21.76 -12.70
N LYS A 282 2.80 -21.69 -13.89
CA LYS A 282 3.86 -22.62 -14.29
C LYS A 282 5.25 -22.11 -13.89
N ASP A 283 5.65 -20.88 -14.31
CA ASP A 283 7.01 -20.39 -14.08
C ASP A 283 7.22 -20.01 -12.61
N PHE A 284 6.31 -19.19 -12.02
CA PHE A 284 6.36 -18.79 -10.60
C PHE A 284 5.92 -19.92 -9.68
N LYS A 285 5.34 -21.00 -10.20
CA LYS A 285 4.83 -22.15 -9.44
C LYS A 285 3.81 -21.72 -8.37
N PHE A 286 3.01 -20.73 -8.70
CA PHE A 286 2.01 -20.19 -7.79
C PHE A 286 0.97 -21.25 -7.43
N LYS A 287 0.80 -21.48 -6.13
CA LYS A 287 -0.08 -22.52 -5.58
C LYS A 287 -1.47 -22.02 -5.16
N GLY A 288 -1.64 -20.70 -5.01
CA GLY A 288 -2.94 -20.08 -4.72
C GLY A 288 -3.83 -19.99 -5.95
N TRP A 289 -4.90 -19.23 -5.86
CA TRP A 289 -5.86 -19.03 -6.95
C TRP A 289 -5.75 -17.64 -7.56
N VAL A 290 -6.22 -17.50 -8.79
CA VAL A 290 -6.39 -16.21 -9.46
C VAL A 290 -7.82 -15.74 -9.25
N VAL A 291 -7.98 -14.56 -8.63
CA VAL A 291 -9.25 -13.86 -8.47
C VAL A 291 -9.32 -12.71 -9.48
N SER A 292 -10.49 -12.45 -10.05
CA SER A 292 -10.67 -11.26 -10.89
C SER A 292 -10.74 -10.00 -10.04
N ASP A 293 -10.26 -8.87 -10.57
CA ASP A 293 -10.73 -7.57 -10.08
C ASP A 293 -12.24 -7.42 -10.31
N TRP A 294 -12.90 -6.48 -9.63
CA TRP A 294 -14.35 -6.35 -9.58
C TRP A 294 -14.94 -5.95 -10.94
N GLY A 295 -15.50 -6.92 -11.65
CA GLY A 295 -16.02 -6.74 -13.02
C GLY A 295 -14.97 -6.90 -14.13
N ALA A 296 -13.79 -7.46 -13.83
CA ALA A 296 -12.73 -7.69 -14.81
C ALA A 296 -12.84 -9.02 -15.57
N THR A 297 -13.87 -9.81 -15.34
CA THR A 297 -14.16 -11.02 -16.12
C THR A 297 -14.98 -10.66 -17.36
N HIS A 298 -14.54 -11.09 -18.53
CA HIS A 298 -15.19 -10.73 -19.81
C HIS A 298 -15.71 -11.92 -20.60
N SER A 299 -15.40 -13.16 -20.18
CA SER A 299 -15.88 -14.40 -20.82
C SER A 299 -15.94 -15.57 -19.86
N THR A 300 -16.68 -16.62 -20.21
CA THR A 300 -16.78 -17.84 -19.41
C THR A 300 -15.68 -18.84 -19.79
N VAL A 301 -15.70 -19.33 -21.03
CA VAL A 301 -14.83 -20.44 -21.45
C VAL A 301 -13.38 -19.98 -21.57
N LYS A 302 -13.13 -18.85 -22.24
CA LYS A 302 -11.77 -18.32 -22.41
C LYS A 302 -11.13 -18.00 -21.07
N ALA A 303 -11.81 -17.24 -20.19
CA ALA A 303 -11.29 -16.90 -18.88
C ALA A 303 -10.96 -18.15 -18.04
N ALA A 304 -11.89 -19.14 -18.01
CA ALA A 304 -11.67 -20.38 -17.29
C ALA A 304 -10.47 -21.17 -17.83
N LEU A 305 -10.36 -21.35 -19.14
CA LEU A 305 -9.27 -22.11 -19.75
C LEU A 305 -7.92 -21.39 -19.64
N ASN A 306 -7.92 -20.07 -19.74
CA ASN A 306 -6.72 -19.24 -19.71
C ASN A 306 -6.24 -18.88 -18.30
N GLY A 307 -6.87 -19.44 -17.25
CA GLY A 307 -6.25 -19.45 -15.92
C GLY A 307 -6.98 -18.69 -14.82
N LEU A 308 -8.08 -17.97 -15.08
CA LEU A 308 -8.90 -17.37 -14.02
C LEU A 308 -9.55 -18.46 -13.18
N ASP A 309 -9.47 -18.35 -11.85
CA ASP A 309 -10.01 -19.36 -10.93
C ASP A 309 -11.28 -18.91 -10.21
N GLN A 310 -11.47 -17.59 -10.03
CA GLN A 310 -12.64 -17.07 -9.33
C GLN A 310 -13.06 -15.70 -9.92
N GLU A 311 -14.35 -15.57 -10.21
CA GLU A 311 -14.98 -14.31 -10.65
C GLU A 311 -15.48 -13.54 -9.44
N MET A 312 -15.12 -12.24 -9.33
CA MET A 312 -15.63 -11.31 -8.33
C MET A 312 -16.18 -10.04 -9.01
N PRO A 313 -17.22 -9.43 -8.45
CA PRO A 313 -18.00 -9.89 -7.28
C PRO A 313 -19.03 -10.97 -7.61
N GLY A 314 -19.19 -11.40 -8.88
CA GLY A 314 -20.03 -12.50 -9.32
C GLY A 314 -21.34 -12.09 -9.99
N ASP A 315 -21.65 -10.80 -10.14
CA ASP A 315 -22.85 -10.29 -10.81
C ASP A 315 -22.76 -10.32 -12.33
N ASP A 316 -21.54 -10.35 -12.88
CA ASP A 316 -21.31 -10.39 -14.34
C ASP A 316 -21.71 -11.75 -14.93
N ASN A 317 -21.93 -12.74 -14.03
CA ASN A 317 -22.53 -14.04 -14.32
C ASN A 317 -21.75 -14.92 -15.31
N TYR A 318 -20.42 -14.78 -15.40
CA TYR A 318 -19.61 -15.65 -16.26
C TYR A 318 -19.32 -17.00 -15.61
N PHE A 319 -19.00 -17.02 -14.29
CA PHE A 319 -18.59 -18.24 -13.57
C PHE A 319 -19.72 -18.88 -12.74
N ASN A 320 -20.93 -18.47 -12.92
CA ASN A 320 -22.13 -19.04 -12.34
C ASN A 320 -22.79 -20.06 -13.31
N ALA A 321 -24.06 -19.89 -13.67
CA ALA A 321 -24.80 -20.79 -14.56
C ALA A 321 -24.13 -20.98 -15.96
N PRO A 322 -23.52 -19.97 -16.59
CA PRO A 322 -22.78 -20.19 -17.84
C PRO A 322 -21.60 -21.16 -17.71
N LEU A 323 -20.80 -21.06 -16.62
CA LEU A 323 -19.69 -21.99 -16.40
C LEU A 323 -20.19 -23.42 -16.14
N LYS A 324 -21.26 -23.58 -15.36
CA LYS A 324 -21.88 -24.89 -15.15
C LYS A 324 -22.28 -25.53 -16.49
N LYS A 325 -22.97 -24.76 -17.36
CA LYS A 325 -23.32 -25.25 -18.71
C LYS A 325 -22.11 -25.59 -19.57
N ALA A 326 -21.06 -24.80 -19.50
CA ALA A 326 -19.83 -25.04 -20.26
C ALA A 326 -19.13 -26.32 -19.81
N VAL A 327 -19.15 -26.63 -18.50
CA VAL A 327 -18.60 -27.88 -17.94
C VAL A 327 -19.49 -29.07 -18.36
N GLU A 328 -20.80 -28.97 -18.25
CA GLU A 328 -21.75 -30.03 -18.65
C GLU A 328 -21.68 -30.30 -20.16
N ALA A 329 -21.39 -29.29 -20.97
CA ALA A 329 -21.21 -29.40 -22.42
C ALA A 329 -19.80 -29.86 -22.83
N GLY A 330 -18.85 -30.04 -21.89
CA GLY A 330 -17.47 -30.43 -22.16
C GLY A 330 -16.61 -29.33 -22.78
N GLN A 331 -17.06 -28.06 -22.81
CA GLN A 331 -16.30 -26.91 -23.27
C GLN A 331 -15.20 -26.50 -22.27
N VAL A 332 -15.49 -26.66 -20.98
CA VAL A 332 -14.51 -26.56 -19.89
C VAL A 332 -14.37 -27.95 -19.28
N PRO A 333 -13.18 -28.56 -19.29
CA PRO A 333 -12.96 -29.86 -18.68
C PRO A 333 -13.29 -29.86 -17.19
N PRO A 334 -13.98 -30.90 -16.64
CA PRO A 334 -14.23 -30.99 -15.20
C PRO A 334 -12.94 -30.85 -14.36
N ALA A 335 -11.81 -31.39 -14.84
CA ALA A 335 -10.53 -31.27 -14.17
C ALA A 335 -10.04 -29.81 -14.03
N ARG A 336 -10.46 -28.89 -14.94
CA ARG A 336 -10.12 -27.46 -14.80
C ARG A 336 -10.96 -26.81 -13.68
N LEU A 337 -12.24 -27.13 -13.58
CA LEU A 337 -13.07 -26.68 -12.44
C LEU A 337 -12.54 -27.26 -11.12
N ASP A 338 -12.09 -28.49 -11.13
CA ASP A 338 -11.48 -29.14 -9.96
C ASP A 338 -10.18 -28.43 -9.54
N ASP A 339 -9.31 -28.03 -10.49
CA ASP A 339 -8.10 -27.22 -10.20
C ASP A 339 -8.46 -25.85 -9.59
N MET A 340 -9.50 -25.15 -10.11
CA MET A 340 -9.98 -23.89 -9.53
C MET A 340 -10.35 -24.05 -8.05
N VAL A 341 -11.21 -25.02 -7.76
CA VAL A 341 -11.72 -25.27 -6.41
C VAL A 341 -10.60 -25.78 -5.49
N HIS A 342 -9.73 -26.67 -5.99
CA HIS A 342 -8.57 -27.16 -5.23
C HIS A 342 -7.68 -26.02 -4.76
N ARG A 343 -7.34 -25.05 -5.64
CA ARG A 343 -6.49 -23.89 -5.31
C ARG A 343 -7.11 -23.03 -4.20
N ILE A 344 -8.41 -22.79 -4.25
CA ILE A 344 -9.14 -22.04 -3.21
C ILE A 344 -9.10 -22.81 -1.88
N LEU A 345 -9.52 -24.07 -1.88
CA LEU A 345 -9.55 -24.93 -0.67
C LEU A 345 -8.15 -25.09 -0.05
N ARG A 346 -7.14 -25.38 -0.87
CA ARG A 346 -5.75 -25.48 -0.44
C ARG A 346 -5.30 -24.21 0.29
N SER A 347 -5.62 -23.05 -0.26
CA SER A 347 -5.23 -21.76 0.32
C SER A 347 -5.97 -21.49 1.63
N MET A 348 -7.25 -21.84 1.73
CA MET A 348 -8.02 -21.76 2.97
C MET A 348 -7.41 -22.63 4.09
N PHE A 349 -6.98 -23.85 3.78
CA PHE A 349 -6.28 -24.71 4.72
C PHE A 349 -4.89 -24.19 5.08
N ALA A 350 -4.14 -23.70 4.10
CA ALA A 350 -2.79 -23.16 4.31
C ALA A 350 -2.79 -21.92 5.22
N ALA A 351 -3.79 -21.03 5.07
CA ALA A 351 -3.95 -19.85 5.92
C ALA A 351 -4.54 -20.18 7.30
N GLY A 352 -5.08 -21.38 7.49
CA GLY A 352 -5.67 -21.82 8.76
C GLY A 352 -7.09 -21.33 9.01
N VAL A 353 -7.74 -20.65 8.04
CA VAL A 353 -9.10 -20.09 8.23
C VAL A 353 -10.18 -21.13 8.40
N VAL A 354 -9.94 -22.37 7.98
CA VAL A 354 -10.83 -23.52 8.25
C VAL A 354 -10.64 -24.04 9.67
N ASP A 355 -9.39 -24.04 10.15
CA ASP A 355 -9.03 -24.58 11.47
C ASP A 355 -9.27 -23.62 12.62
N ASP A 356 -9.19 -22.33 12.33
CA ASP A 356 -9.34 -21.22 13.26
C ASP A 356 -10.07 -20.05 12.58
N PRO A 357 -11.38 -20.20 12.31
CA PRO A 357 -12.17 -19.16 11.67
C PRO A 357 -12.22 -17.90 12.53
N PRO A 358 -12.22 -16.70 11.93
CA PRO A 358 -12.23 -15.46 12.67
C PRO A 358 -13.51 -15.30 13.51
N VAL A 359 -13.35 -14.76 14.72
CA VAL A 359 -14.45 -14.47 15.64
C VAL A 359 -14.49 -12.98 15.90
N ARG A 360 -15.67 -12.36 15.74
CA ARG A 360 -15.85 -10.92 15.98
C ARG A 360 -15.44 -10.54 17.40
N SER A 361 -14.61 -9.50 17.50
CA SER A 361 -14.13 -8.92 18.75
C SER A 361 -13.95 -7.41 18.60
N VAL A 362 -13.49 -6.76 19.65
CA VAL A 362 -13.23 -5.31 19.64
C VAL A 362 -11.81 -5.05 19.17
N VAL A 363 -11.67 -4.09 18.23
CA VAL A 363 -10.35 -3.56 17.81
C VAL A 363 -9.84 -2.61 18.90
N ASP A 364 -8.58 -2.74 19.26
CA ASP A 364 -7.89 -1.77 20.13
C ASP A 364 -7.35 -0.60 19.30
N PRO A 365 -7.99 0.58 19.37
CA PRO A 365 -7.61 1.71 18.54
C PRO A 365 -6.26 2.34 18.94
N PHE A 366 -5.88 2.24 20.20
CA PHE A 366 -4.65 2.86 20.70
C PHE A 366 -3.41 2.09 20.21
N ARG A 367 -3.48 0.77 20.25
CA ARG A 367 -2.40 -0.09 19.74
C ARG A 367 -2.13 0.15 18.27
N GLY A 368 -3.17 0.19 17.43
CA GLY A 368 -3.01 0.45 15.99
C GLY A 368 -2.41 1.83 15.72
N ARG A 369 -2.78 2.85 16.50
CA ARG A 369 -2.21 4.19 16.39
C ARG A 369 -0.71 4.21 16.67
N ASP A 370 -0.25 3.52 17.70
CA ASP A 370 1.17 3.48 18.06
C ASP A 370 1.99 2.74 16.99
N ASP A 371 1.45 1.62 16.46
CA ASP A 371 2.04 0.90 15.34
C ASP A 371 2.14 1.81 14.09
N ALA A 372 1.07 2.56 13.76
CA ALA A 372 1.04 3.51 12.63
C ALA A 372 2.05 4.65 12.81
N GLN A 373 2.18 5.20 14.03
CA GLN A 373 3.16 6.25 14.34
C GLN A 373 4.59 5.75 14.12
N HIS A 374 4.91 4.56 14.62
CA HIS A 374 6.23 3.96 14.46
C HIS A 374 6.60 3.80 12.97
N ILE A 375 5.67 3.25 12.17
CA ILE A 375 5.89 3.11 10.72
C ILE A 375 6.06 4.49 10.06
N ALA A 376 5.28 5.50 10.44
CA ALA A 376 5.40 6.85 9.91
C ALA A 376 6.75 7.50 10.24
N GLU A 377 7.27 7.32 11.46
CA GLU A 377 8.58 7.83 11.88
C GLU A 377 9.73 7.25 11.05
N GLU A 378 9.62 5.99 10.64
CA GLU A 378 10.61 5.37 9.75
C GLU A 378 10.44 5.75 8.28
N SER A 379 9.25 6.21 7.89
CA SER A 379 8.84 6.48 6.51
C SER A 379 9.13 7.90 6.05
N ILE A 380 9.11 8.88 6.97
CA ILE A 380 9.31 10.29 6.66
C ILE A 380 10.72 10.53 6.10
N VAL A 381 10.79 11.20 4.95
CA VAL A 381 12.04 11.47 4.22
C VAL A 381 12.43 12.94 4.33
N LEU A 382 13.61 13.24 4.82
CA LEU A 382 14.18 14.58 4.80
C LEU A 382 14.85 14.82 3.44
N LEU A 383 14.27 15.72 2.62
CA LEU A 383 14.75 16.00 1.26
C LEU A 383 15.73 17.18 1.19
N LYS A 384 15.54 18.19 2.03
CA LYS A 384 16.42 19.39 2.06
C LYS A 384 16.55 19.89 3.50
N ASN A 385 17.78 20.32 3.89
CA ASN A 385 18.06 20.86 5.23
C ASN A 385 19.22 21.85 5.20
N VAL A 386 19.00 23.03 4.59
CA VAL A 386 19.99 24.09 4.48
C VAL A 386 20.21 24.77 5.82
N ASP A 387 21.46 25.07 6.15
CA ASP A 387 21.89 25.69 7.42
C ASP A 387 21.44 24.91 8.67
N ASN A 388 21.13 23.61 8.55
CA ASN A 388 20.55 22.81 9.61
C ASN A 388 19.31 23.49 10.23
N ILE A 389 18.38 23.98 9.37
CA ILE A 389 17.10 24.55 9.80
C ILE A 389 16.30 23.53 10.64
N LEU A 390 16.46 22.26 10.38
CA LEU A 390 15.95 21.13 11.14
C LEU A 390 17.10 20.40 11.83
N PRO A 391 16.93 19.86 13.05
CA PRO A 391 15.71 19.94 13.85
C PRO A 391 15.46 21.34 14.42
N LEU A 392 14.17 21.68 14.57
CA LEU A 392 13.75 22.92 15.20
C LEU A 392 14.15 22.92 16.68
N LYS A 393 14.56 24.10 17.18
CA LYS A 393 14.85 24.27 18.60
C LYS A 393 13.64 24.93 19.27
N ALA A 394 12.91 24.21 20.10
CA ALA A 394 11.74 24.71 20.79
C ALA A 394 12.03 26.03 21.54
N SER A 395 13.22 26.19 22.14
CA SER A 395 13.63 27.41 22.85
C SER A 395 13.94 28.62 21.94
N ALA A 396 14.19 28.39 20.64
CA ALA A 396 14.54 29.43 19.67
C ALA A 396 13.38 29.78 18.73
N SER A 397 12.33 28.95 18.68
CA SER A 397 11.17 29.14 17.81
C SER A 397 10.06 29.89 18.58
N ASN A 398 10.21 31.22 18.73
CA ASN A 398 9.23 32.04 19.50
C ASN A 398 7.87 32.15 18.80
N SER A 399 7.84 32.07 17.48
CA SER A 399 6.60 32.08 16.68
C SER A 399 6.75 31.18 15.46
N ILE A 400 5.74 30.35 15.20
CA ILE A 400 5.68 29.40 14.11
C ILE A 400 4.40 29.66 13.31
N ALA A 401 4.56 29.95 12.02
CA ALA A 401 3.45 29.99 11.08
C ALA A 401 3.21 28.59 10.51
N ILE A 402 2.01 28.05 10.65
CA ILE A 402 1.53 26.88 9.97
C ILE A 402 0.65 27.36 8.81
N ILE A 403 1.02 26.99 7.59
CA ILE A 403 0.37 27.49 6.39
C ILE A 403 0.01 26.32 5.49
N GLY A 404 -1.22 26.31 4.96
CA GLY A 404 -1.64 25.34 3.97
C GLY A 404 -2.65 24.32 4.46
N SER A 405 -3.02 23.45 3.55
CA SER A 405 -4.23 22.65 3.55
C SER A 405 -4.42 21.82 4.83
N HIS A 406 -5.41 22.22 5.63
CA HIS A 406 -5.96 21.45 6.76
C HIS A 406 -4.97 20.98 7.85
N ALA A 407 -3.74 21.53 7.87
CA ALA A 407 -2.71 21.18 8.87
C ALA A 407 -3.12 21.52 10.32
N ASP A 408 -4.15 22.35 10.51
CA ASP A 408 -4.76 22.65 11.80
C ASP A 408 -5.62 21.50 12.35
N VAL A 409 -6.20 20.65 11.48
CA VAL A 409 -7.18 19.64 11.90
C VAL A 409 -6.78 18.19 11.59
N GLY A 410 -6.07 17.92 10.48
CA GLY A 410 -5.85 16.55 10.07
C GLY A 410 -4.74 16.33 9.06
N VAL A 411 -4.55 15.06 8.68
CA VAL A 411 -3.65 14.58 7.64
C VAL A 411 -4.42 13.95 6.50
N LEU A 412 -3.92 14.10 5.27
CA LEU A 412 -4.54 13.60 4.05
C LEU A 412 -4.42 12.07 3.93
N SER A 413 -5.43 11.44 3.34
CA SER A 413 -5.42 10.04 2.91
C SER A 413 -5.83 9.92 1.45
N GLY A 414 -5.33 8.88 0.77
CA GLY A 414 -5.74 8.55 -0.60
C GLY A 414 -7.16 8.02 -0.68
N GLY A 415 -7.81 8.24 -1.83
CA GLY A 415 -9.20 7.84 -2.12
C GLY A 415 -9.30 6.50 -2.86
N GLY A 416 -10.51 6.00 -3.02
CA GLY A 416 -10.79 4.74 -3.73
C GLY A 416 -10.98 3.55 -2.79
N SER A 417 -10.75 2.32 -3.29
CA SER A 417 -10.84 1.09 -2.50
C SER A 417 -9.83 1.04 -1.35
N ALA A 418 -8.71 1.74 -1.46
CA ALA A 418 -7.69 1.85 -0.41
C ALA A 418 -8.10 2.67 0.81
N GLN A 419 -9.19 3.46 0.73
CA GLN A 419 -9.61 4.34 1.83
C GLN A 419 -10.05 3.55 3.07
N VAL A 420 -9.82 4.10 4.26
CA VAL A 420 -10.08 3.46 5.55
C VAL A 420 -11.11 4.26 6.34
N ASP A 421 -11.95 3.57 7.10
CA ASP A 421 -12.86 4.17 8.08
C ASP A 421 -12.13 4.41 9.41
N ALA A 422 -11.19 5.35 9.42
CA ALA A 422 -10.45 5.67 10.64
C ALA A 422 -11.30 6.46 11.65
N PRO A 423 -10.96 6.38 12.94
CA PRO A 423 -11.71 7.09 13.98
C PRO A 423 -11.74 8.59 13.77
N GLY A 424 -12.90 9.17 14.01
CA GLY A 424 -13.13 10.61 13.92
C GLY A 424 -13.54 11.10 12.53
N GLY A 425 -13.55 10.23 11.51
CA GLY A 425 -14.01 10.57 10.16
C GLY A 425 -13.20 11.69 9.51
N ASN A 426 -13.84 12.46 8.61
CA ASN A 426 -13.23 13.59 7.93
C ASN A 426 -13.15 14.82 8.85
N ALA A 427 -11.96 15.19 9.29
CA ALA A 427 -11.75 16.34 10.18
C ALA A 427 -11.91 17.69 9.48
N ALA A 428 -11.74 17.75 8.16
CA ALA A 428 -11.92 18.98 7.38
C ALA A 428 -13.40 19.28 7.08
N ASP A 429 -14.20 18.25 6.85
CA ASP A 429 -15.66 18.36 6.70
C ASP A 429 -16.39 17.21 7.42
N PRO A 430 -16.71 17.38 8.70
CA PRO A 430 -17.42 16.37 9.47
C PRO A 430 -18.81 16.00 8.94
N LYS A 431 -19.36 16.78 7.99
CA LYS A 431 -20.65 16.51 7.37
C LYS A 431 -20.55 15.65 6.11
N ALA A 432 -19.37 15.61 5.51
CA ALA A 432 -19.15 14.84 4.28
C ALA A 432 -19.24 13.31 4.47
N GLY A 433 -19.31 12.85 5.72
CA GLY A 433 -19.23 11.41 6.01
C GLY A 433 -17.81 10.86 5.85
N GLY A 434 -17.56 9.62 6.21
CA GLY A 434 -16.20 9.13 6.36
C GLY A 434 -15.73 8.17 5.28
N SER A 435 -16.37 7.94 4.14
CA SER A 435 -15.93 6.90 3.21
C SER A 435 -16.49 7.02 1.80
N GLY A 436 -16.54 8.23 1.24
CA GLY A 436 -16.85 8.39 -0.19
C GLY A 436 -15.74 7.78 -1.05
N TRP A 437 -16.09 7.12 -2.15
CA TRP A 437 -15.12 6.53 -3.08
C TRP A 437 -14.13 7.55 -3.65
N THR A 438 -14.56 8.79 -3.82
CA THR A 438 -13.81 9.86 -4.51
C THR A 438 -13.52 11.07 -3.63
N GLU A 439 -13.75 11.00 -2.32
CA GLU A 439 -13.55 12.14 -1.44
C GLU A 439 -12.13 12.18 -0.88
N HIS A 440 -11.54 13.37 -0.86
CA HIS A 440 -10.29 13.60 -0.14
C HIS A 440 -10.60 13.73 1.35
N ILE A 441 -10.08 12.82 2.15
CA ILE A 441 -10.33 12.78 3.59
C ILE A 441 -9.10 13.19 4.36
N TYR A 442 -9.29 14.15 5.27
CA TYR A 442 -8.31 14.52 6.27
C TYR A 442 -8.70 13.88 7.59
N PHE A 443 -7.94 12.88 8.02
CA PHE A 443 -8.20 12.21 9.29
C PHE A 443 -7.65 13.02 10.48
N PRO A 444 -8.28 12.94 11.67
CA PRO A 444 -7.97 13.80 12.82
C PRO A 444 -6.63 13.46 13.46
N SER A 445 -5.56 13.92 12.85
CA SER A 445 -4.17 13.87 13.29
C SER A 445 -3.56 15.25 12.99
N SER A 446 -3.77 16.25 13.88
CA SER A 446 -3.42 17.65 13.61
C SER A 446 -1.93 17.93 13.72
N PRO A 447 -1.22 18.26 12.61
CA PRO A 447 0.16 18.71 12.67
C PRO A 447 0.36 19.92 13.57
N MET A 448 -0.51 20.95 13.46
CA MET A 448 -0.44 22.16 14.27
C MET A 448 -0.48 21.86 15.77
N LYS A 449 -1.39 21.00 16.25
CA LYS A 449 -1.50 20.64 17.66
C LYS A 449 -0.26 19.91 18.18
N ASN A 450 0.31 19.02 17.37
CA ASN A 450 1.52 18.28 17.74
C ASN A 450 2.76 19.20 17.77
N ILE A 451 2.89 20.13 16.80
CA ILE A 451 3.94 21.14 16.77
C ILE A 451 3.82 22.06 18.00
N GLN A 452 2.61 22.51 18.34
CA GLN A 452 2.37 23.33 19.54
C GLN A 452 2.75 22.57 20.81
N ALA A 453 2.48 21.27 20.91
CA ALA A 453 2.85 20.45 22.06
C ALA A 453 4.37 20.35 22.25
N HIS A 454 5.15 20.29 21.18
CA HIS A 454 6.63 20.29 21.20
C HIS A 454 7.23 21.69 21.49
N SER A 455 6.48 22.75 21.20
CA SER A 455 6.90 24.14 21.45
C SER A 455 5.84 24.90 22.27
N PRO A 456 5.61 24.53 23.54
CA PRO A 456 4.50 25.08 24.33
C PRO A 456 4.62 26.57 24.63
N GLN A 457 5.83 27.15 24.51
CA GLN A 457 6.08 28.59 24.73
C GLN A 457 6.02 29.37 23.38
N ALA A 458 5.95 28.73 22.24
CA ALA A 458 5.87 29.39 20.94
C ALA A 458 4.41 29.85 20.67
N SER A 459 4.28 30.98 19.97
CA SER A 459 3.02 31.34 19.33
C SER A 459 2.88 30.58 18.02
N VAL A 460 2.05 29.56 17.97
CA VAL A 460 1.73 28.82 16.74
C VAL A 460 0.44 29.36 16.15
N GLN A 461 0.50 29.87 14.92
CA GLN A 461 -0.63 30.47 14.22
C GLN A 461 -0.85 29.76 12.88
N TYR A 462 -2.08 29.72 12.42
CA TYR A 462 -2.51 29.03 11.21
C TYR A 462 -3.10 29.98 10.16
N ALA A 463 -2.78 29.72 8.90
CA ALA A 463 -3.47 30.27 7.73
C ALA A 463 -3.70 29.14 6.72
N ASP A 464 -4.88 29.05 6.13
CA ASP A 464 -5.26 27.96 5.21
C ASP A 464 -4.57 28.06 3.82
N GLY A 465 -3.86 29.16 3.55
CA GLY A 465 -3.12 29.39 2.31
C GLY A 465 -3.97 29.84 1.12
N LYS A 466 -5.27 29.95 1.24
CA LYS A 466 -6.15 30.44 0.15
C LYS A 466 -5.91 31.91 -0.16
N ASP A 467 -5.70 32.73 0.87
CA ASP A 467 -5.20 34.09 0.71
C ASP A 467 -3.66 34.11 0.84
N VAL A 468 -2.99 34.14 -0.31
CA VAL A 468 -1.53 34.14 -0.39
C VAL A 468 -0.91 35.34 0.30
N ALA A 469 -1.55 36.51 0.27
CA ALA A 469 -1.04 37.72 0.90
C ALA A 469 -1.15 37.64 2.44
N GLU A 470 -2.22 37.09 2.97
CA GLU A 470 -2.38 36.82 4.40
C GLU A 470 -1.35 35.80 4.88
N ALA A 471 -1.16 34.69 4.14
CA ALA A 471 -0.16 33.69 4.42
C ALA A 471 1.27 34.26 4.45
N ALA A 472 1.64 35.05 3.46
CA ALA A 472 2.94 35.73 3.41
C ALA A 472 3.12 36.74 4.57
N LYS A 473 2.07 37.47 4.96
CA LYS A 473 2.09 38.38 6.11
C LYS A 473 2.31 37.62 7.42
N LEU A 474 1.63 36.48 7.62
CA LEU A 474 1.82 35.63 8.79
C LEU A 474 3.26 35.07 8.81
N ALA A 475 3.75 34.55 7.69
CA ALA A 475 5.12 34.06 7.55
C ALA A 475 6.14 35.13 7.93
N LYS A 476 6.00 36.36 7.42
CA LYS A 476 6.90 37.49 7.68
C LYS A 476 6.99 37.85 9.17
N SER A 477 5.93 37.66 9.92
CA SER A 477 5.89 37.98 11.37
C SER A 477 6.34 36.81 12.25
N SER A 478 6.67 35.65 11.65
CA SER A 478 7.04 34.44 12.36
C SER A 478 8.53 34.13 12.28
N THR A 479 9.07 33.44 13.30
CA THR A 479 10.47 32.99 13.33
C THR A 479 10.72 31.91 12.27
N VAL A 480 9.74 31.02 12.08
CA VAL A 480 9.75 29.93 11.11
C VAL A 480 8.37 29.83 10.45
N ALA A 481 8.35 29.59 9.16
CA ALA A 481 7.13 29.25 8.42
C ALA A 481 7.20 27.79 7.95
N ILE A 482 6.16 27.01 8.23
CA ILE A 482 6.00 25.63 7.79
C ILE A 482 4.80 25.59 6.86
N VAL A 483 5.06 25.30 5.58
CA VAL A 483 4.01 25.18 4.55
C VAL A 483 3.68 23.70 4.34
N PHE A 484 2.43 23.34 4.54
CA PHE A 484 1.91 22.01 4.21
C PHE A 484 1.34 22.04 2.80
N ALA A 485 1.92 21.23 1.94
CA ALA A 485 1.52 21.12 0.55
C ALA A 485 1.04 19.69 0.26
N THR A 486 -0.12 19.58 -0.38
CA THR A 486 -0.83 18.31 -0.53
C THR A 486 -1.02 17.95 -1.99
N GLN A 487 -0.93 16.66 -2.31
CA GLN A 487 -1.30 16.08 -3.60
C GLN A 487 -2.34 14.99 -3.35
N PRO A 488 -3.64 15.31 -3.44
CA PRO A 488 -4.68 14.29 -3.35
C PRO A 488 -4.61 13.32 -4.53
N MET A 489 -4.56 12.03 -4.26
CA MET A 489 -4.56 10.97 -5.26
C MET A 489 -5.61 9.92 -4.91
N GLN A 490 -6.16 9.25 -5.91
CA GLN A 490 -7.23 8.29 -5.73
C GLN A 490 -7.34 7.31 -6.90
N GLU A 491 -7.95 6.18 -6.63
CA GLU A 491 -8.34 5.20 -7.65
C GLU A 491 -9.28 5.81 -8.69
N GLY A 492 -9.04 5.47 -9.96
CA GLY A 492 -9.83 5.92 -11.11
C GLY A 492 -9.39 7.26 -11.72
N ILE A 493 -8.39 7.96 -11.15
CA ILE A 493 -7.96 9.29 -11.60
C ILE A 493 -6.45 9.43 -11.47
N ASP A 494 -5.78 9.71 -12.60
CA ASP A 494 -4.36 10.08 -12.61
C ASP A 494 -4.16 11.59 -12.40
N ALA A 495 -3.04 11.96 -11.81
CA ALA A 495 -2.59 13.35 -11.81
C ALA A 495 -2.18 13.77 -13.23
N VAL A 496 -2.64 14.94 -13.69
CA VAL A 496 -2.34 15.42 -15.05
C VAL A 496 -0.86 15.80 -15.20
N THR A 497 -0.23 16.26 -14.11
CA THR A 497 1.16 16.73 -14.06
C THR A 497 1.77 16.41 -12.70
N LEU A 498 3.09 16.42 -12.63
CA LEU A 498 3.84 16.32 -11.37
C LEU A 498 3.76 17.58 -10.50
N ALA A 499 3.26 18.70 -11.01
CA ALA A 499 3.14 19.92 -10.21
C ALA A 499 2.08 19.76 -9.13
N LEU A 500 2.33 20.37 -7.98
CA LEU A 500 1.33 20.47 -6.90
C LEU A 500 0.05 21.15 -7.40
N PRO A 501 -1.14 20.63 -7.09
CA PRO A 501 -2.41 21.23 -7.52
C PRO A 501 -2.69 22.58 -6.83
N ASP A 502 -3.78 23.25 -7.22
CA ASP A 502 -4.35 24.44 -6.58
C ASP A 502 -3.36 25.62 -6.39
N ASN A 503 -2.40 25.76 -7.32
CA ASN A 503 -1.40 26.83 -7.30
C ASN A 503 -0.55 26.88 -6.02
N GLN A 504 -0.40 25.74 -5.33
CA GLN A 504 0.39 25.65 -4.08
C GLN A 504 1.85 26.06 -4.28
N GLY A 505 2.42 25.85 -5.47
CA GLY A 505 3.76 26.33 -5.80
C GLY A 505 3.92 27.85 -5.62
N ALA A 506 2.93 28.64 -6.07
CA ALA A 506 2.96 30.10 -5.90
C ALA A 506 2.78 30.52 -4.42
N LEU A 507 1.99 29.77 -3.64
CA LEU A 507 1.90 29.98 -2.19
C LEU A 507 3.28 29.79 -1.52
N ILE A 508 3.97 28.68 -1.85
CA ILE A 508 5.30 28.38 -1.30
C ILE A 508 6.29 29.50 -1.65
N GLU A 509 6.30 29.95 -2.90
CA GLU A 509 7.16 31.06 -3.36
C GLU A 509 6.90 32.36 -2.59
N ALA A 510 5.64 32.73 -2.41
CA ALA A 510 5.27 33.95 -1.68
C ALA A 510 5.66 33.86 -0.20
N VAL A 511 5.47 32.71 0.43
CA VAL A 511 5.86 32.48 1.84
C VAL A 511 7.38 32.50 1.98
N ALA A 512 8.14 31.84 1.08
CA ALA A 512 9.59 31.82 1.10
C ALA A 512 10.19 33.22 0.88
N ALA A 513 9.61 34.02 -0.02
CA ALA A 513 10.02 35.41 -0.22
C ALA A 513 9.77 36.29 1.03
N ALA A 514 8.74 35.97 1.83
CA ALA A 514 8.41 36.70 3.06
C ALA A 514 9.22 36.25 4.28
N ASN A 515 9.59 34.96 4.35
CA ASN A 515 10.36 34.38 5.45
C ASN A 515 11.44 33.41 4.93
N PRO A 516 12.75 33.74 5.05
CA PRO A 516 13.83 32.87 4.60
C PRO A 516 13.95 31.56 5.37
N ASN A 517 13.31 31.44 6.55
CA ASN A 517 13.26 30.21 7.32
C ASN A 517 11.97 29.40 7.01
N THR A 518 11.72 29.20 5.72
CA THR A 518 10.59 28.42 5.26
C THR A 518 10.96 26.95 5.12
N ILE A 519 10.12 26.09 5.65
CA ILE A 519 10.13 24.64 5.55
C ILE A 519 8.85 24.22 4.83
N VAL A 520 8.95 23.29 3.87
CA VAL A 520 7.81 22.69 3.20
C VAL A 520 7.65 21.24 3.69
N VAL A 521 6.47 20.90 4.09
CA VAL A 521 6.05 19.53 4.40
C VAL A 521 5.12 19.06 3.30
N LEU A 522 5.48 17.98 2.64
CA LEU A 522 4.73 17.40 1.54
C LEU A 522 3.87 16.24 2.06
N GLU A 523 2.58 16.28 1.80
CA GLU A 523 1.63 15.17 1.98
C GLU A 523 1.20 14.67 0.61
N THR A 524 1.97 13.77 0.00
CA THR A 524 1.77 13.35 -1.39
C THR A 524 1.58 11.84 -1.53
N GLY A 525 0.82 11.44 -2.57
CA GLY A 525 0.61 10.03 -2.90
C GLY A 525 1.61 9.49 -3.92
N GLY A 526 2.48 10.35 -4.43
CA GLY A 526 3.52 10.04 -5.41
C GLY A 526 4.54 11.17 -5.51
N PRO A 527 5.52 11.09 -6.42
CA PRO A 527 6.52 12.13 -6.60
C PRO A 527 5.90 13.41 -7.18
N VAL A 528 6.40 14.57 -6.76
CA VAL A 528 5.99 15.88 -7.26
C VAL A 528 7.18 16.70 -7.76
N SER A 529 6.95 17.60 -8.70
CA SER A 529 7.94 18.57 -9.14
C SER A 529 7.97 19.79 -8.21
N MET A 530 9.17 20.38 -8.01
CA MET A 530 9.40 21.42 -7.02
C MET A 530 10.18 22.60 -7.63
N SER A 531 9.55 23.41 -8.49
CA SER A 531 10.17 24.59 -9.09
C SER A 531 10.67 25.60 -8.04
N TRP A 532 10.08 25.60 -6.86
CA TRP A 532 10.35 26.45 -5.72
C TRP A 532 11.48 25.95 -4.78
N ILE A 533 12.07 24.80 -5.07
CA ILE A 533 13.01 24.10 -4.15
C ILE A 533 14.18 24.97 -3.69
N GLU A 534 14.71 25.85 -4.56
CA GLU A 534 15.87 26.67 -4.23
C GLU A 534 15.54 27.81 -3.25
N HIS A 535 14.25 28.16 -3.09
CA HIS A 535 13.83 29.30 -2.27
C HIS A 535 13.49 28.92 -0.83
N VAL A 536 13.47 27.63 -0.49
CA VAL A 536 13.14 27.13 0.85
C VAL A 536 14.35 26.46 1.51
N LYS A 537 14.44 26.50 2.85
CA LYS A 537 15.55 25.90 3.59
C LYS A 537 15.35 24.45 3.96
N GLY A 538 14.12 24.01 4.17
CA GLY A 538 13.80 22.64 4.53
C GLY A 538 12.70 22.06 3.66
N VAL A 539 12.80 20.77 3.33
CA VAL A 539 11.74 19.99 2.68
C VAL A 539 11.67 18.62 3.31
N VAL A 540 10.47 18.25 3.73
CA VAL A 540 10.17 16.95 4.34
C VAL A 540 9.03 16.32 3.55
N GLU A 541 9.24 15.08 3.05
CA GLU A 541 8.19 14.26 2.46
C GLU A 541 7.64 13.33 3.54
N MET A 542 6.37 13.50 3.89
CA MET A 542 5.71 12.63 4.88
C MET A 542 4.71 11.66 4.25
N TRP A 543 4.53 11.70 2.93
CA TRP A 543 3.57 10.90 2.17
C TRP A 543 2.14 11.10 2.70
N TYR A 544 1.27 10.07 2.62
CA TYR A 544 0.07 10.02 3.45
C TYR A 544 0.43 9.28 4.74
N PRO A 545 0.54 9.97 5.88
CA PRO A 545 1.32 9.49 7.01
C PRO A 545 0.52 8.62 8.00
N GLY A 546 -0.77 8.39 7.73
CA GLY A 546 -1.63 7.64 8.64
C GLY A 546 -2.03 8.40 9.90
N ILE A 547 -2.79 7.73 10.78
CA ILE A 547 -3.42 8.37 11.96
C ILE A 547 -2.38 8.83 13.00
N GLY A 548 -1.21 8.23 13.04
CA GLY A 548 -0.08 8.62 13.89
C GLY A 548 0.84 9.67 13.28
N GLY A 549 0.59 10.09 12.03
CA GLY A 549 1.51 10.86 11.21
C GLY A 549 1.87 12.25 11.73
N ALA A 550 0.90 12.98 12.30
CA ALA A 550 1.19 14.31 12.85
C ALA A 550 2.14 14.27 14.07
N GLN A 551 2.05 13.21 14.90
CA GLN A 551 2.98 13.01 16.00
C GLN A 551 4.37 12.62 15.47
N ALA A 552 4.41 11.69 14.50
CA ALA A 552 5.65 11.28 13.85
C ALA A 552 6.38 12.47 13.20
N LEU A 553 5.64 13.31 12.45
CA LEU A 553 6.20 14.53 11.88
C LEU A 553 6.78 15.46 12.93
N ALA A 554 6.04 15.72 14.03
CA ALA A 554 6.51 16.59 15.09
C ALA A 554 7.79 16.04 15.74
N ASN A 555 7.87 14.72 16.00
CA ASN A 555 9.07 14.07 16.51
C ASN A 555 10.28 14.27 15.58
N ILE A 556 10.07 14.18 14.27
CA ILE A 556 11.10 14.47 13.26
C ILE A 556 11.46 15.96 13.29
N LEU A 557 10.49 16.87 13.18
CA LEU A 557 10.77 18.32 13.11
C LEU A 557 11.54 18.85 14.31
N PHE A 558 11.34 18.29 15.51
CA PHE A 558 12.04 18.71 16.74
C PHE A 558 13.23 17.83 17.12
N GLY A 559 13.48 16.74 16.37
CA GLY A 559 14.68 15.92 16.53
C GLY A 559 14.59 14.86 17.64
N ASP A 560 13.37 14.55 18.12
CA ASP A 560 13.12 13.41 19.00
C ASP A 560 13.36 12.09 18.26
N VAL A 561 13.10 12.10 16.95
CA VAL A 561 13.46 11.05 16.00
C VAL A 561 14.36 11.63 14.91
N ASN A 562 15.47 10.97 14.62
CA ASN A 562 16.33 11.31 13.48
C ASN A 562 15.76 10.67 12.21
N PRO A 563 15.44 11.45 11.16
CA PRO A 563 14.86 10.89 9.91
C PRO A 563 15.80 9.86 9.30
N SER A 564 15.22 8.74 8.87
CA SER A 564 15.94 7.63 8.24
C SER A 564 15.30 7.17 6.92
N GLY A 565 14.11 7.66 6.59
CA GLY A 565 13.41 7.30 5.36
C GLY A 565 14.21 7.62 4.10
N LYS A 566 14.09 6.76 3.08
CA LYS A 566 14.71 6.91 1.75
C LYS A 566 13.64 6.78 0.68
N LEU A 567 13.74 7.60 -0.38
CA LEU A 567 12.76 7.60 -1.46
C LEU A 567 12.66 6.25 -2.16
N PRO A 568 11.48 5.64 -2.26
CA PRO A 568 11.25 4.42 -3.04
C PRO A 568 10.93 4.72 -4.50
N VAL A 569 10.91 6.01 -4.88
CA VAL A 569 10.66 6.51 -6.24
C VAL A 569 11.57 7.70 -6.53
N THR A 570 11.92 7.86 -7.80
CA THR A 570 12.68 9.00 -8.29
C THR A 570 11.78 10.23 -8.43
N PHE A 571 12.22 11.39 -7.96
CA PHE A 571 11.54 12.67 -8.17
C PHE A 571 12.11 13.35 -9.41
N ALA A 572 11.32 13.49 -10.45
CA ALA A 572 11.68 14.24 -11.64
C ALA A 572 11.65 15.77 -11.38
N LYS A 573 12.40 16.53 -12.14
CA LYS A 573 12.33 18.01 -12.09
C LYS A 573 11.02 18.52 -12.66
N ASP A 574 10.54 17.88 -13.72
CA ASP A 574 9.31 18.19 -14.44
C ASP A 574 8.85 17.00 -15.29
N ASP A 575 7.65 17.10 -15.85
CA ASP A 575 7.05 16.06 -16.69
C ASP A 575 7.87 15.74 -17.96
N ALA A 576 8.69 16.70 -18.48
CA ALA A 576 9.51 16.48 -19.68
C ALA A 576 10.66 15.48 -19.47
N GLN A 577 11.01 15.18 -18.23
CA GLN A 577 12.01 14.16 -17.93
C GLN A 577 11.46 12.71 -18.00
N LEU A 578 10.13 12.56 -17.94
CA LEU A 578 9.48 11.24 -17.93
C LEU A 578 9.51 10.57 -19.32
N PRO A 579 9.38 9.24 -19.39
CA PRO A 579 9.18 8.53 -20.67
C PRO A 579 7.97 9.05 -21.44
N ASN A 580 6.87 9.31 -20.73
CA ASN A 580 5.65 9.90 -21.27
C ASN A 580 5.44 11.29 -20.64
N PRO A 581 5.82 12.40 -21.30
CA PRO A 581 5.62 13.76 -20.76
C PRO A 581 4.15 14.14 -20.53
N VAL A 582 3.23 13.50 -21.24
CA VAL A 582 1.77 13.59 -21.03
C VAL A 582 1.26 12.19 -20.73
N VAL A 583 0.41 12.07 -19.71
CA VAL A 583 -0.21 10.77 -19.37
C VAL A 583 -0.97 10.25 -20.59
N PRO A 584 -0.67 9.05 -21.08
CA PRO A 584 -1.35 8.48 -22.25
C PRO A 584 -2.87 8.38 -22.00
N GLY A 585 -3.66 8.82 -22.99
CA GLY A 585 -5.11 8.90 -22.88
C GLY A 585 -5.64 10.21 -22.27
N LEU A 586 -4.82 11.05 -21.63
CA LEU A 586 -5.23 12.37 -21.08
C LEU A 586 -5.05 13.53 -22.07
N ALA A 587 -4.49 13.32 -23.25
CA ALA A 587 -4.32 14.39 -24.23
C ALA A 587 -5.67 15.06 -24.57
N GLY A 588 -5.80 16.37 -24.26
CA GLY A 588 -7.03 17.14 -24.46
C GLY A 588 -8.10 16.98 -23.37
N VAL A 589 -7.83 16.26 -22.29
CA VAL A 589 -8.72 16.18 -21.12
C VAL A 589 -8.41 17.35 -20.19
N ALA A 590 -9.43 18.08 -19.75
CA ALA A 590 -9.24 19.21 -18.84
C ALA A 590 -8.82 18.70 -17.44
N ALA A 591 -7.87 19.42 -16.83
CA ALA A 591 -7.45 19.14 -15.45
C ALA A 591 -8.67 19.13 -14.49
N GLY A 592 -8.75 18.12 -13.62
CA GLY A 592 -9.85 17.97 -12.66
C GLY A 592 -11.12 17.31 -13.22
N THR A 593 -11.06 16.71 -14.42
CA THR A 593 -12.17 15.89 -14.94
C THR A 593 -12.18 14.55 -14.23
N VAL A 594 -13.15 14.37 -13.35
CA VAL A 594 -13.33 13.16 -12.53
C VAL A 594 -13.64 11.94 -13.39
N ASN A 595 -12.96 10.85 -13.11
CA ASN A 595 -13.19 9.49 -13.61
C ASN A 595 -13.25 9.37 -15.14
N THR A 596 -12.10 9.20 -15.74
CA THR A 596 -11.92 9.00 -17.17
C THR A 596 -12.12 7.54 -17.60
N ASP A 597 -12.29 6.62 -16.66
CA ASP A 597 -12.33 5.18 -16.86
C ASP A 597 -13.31 4.72 -17.97
N HIS A 598 -14.50 5.31 -17.98
CA HIS A 598 -15.56 4.94 -18.94
C HIS A 598 -15.73 5.93 -20.11
N LYS A 599 -14.87 6.95 -20.22
CA LYS A 599 -15.00 8.02 -21.20
C LYS A 599 -13.86 8.07 -22.21
N VAL A 600 -12.83 7.27 -22.02
CA VAL A 600 -11.67 7.18 -22.89
C VAL A 600 -11.93 6.09 -23.93
N ALA A 601 -11.73 6.40 -25.21
CA ALA A 601 -11.78 5.38 -26.26
C ALA A 601 -10.62 4.39 -26.08
N PRO A 602 -10.77 3.10 -26.46
CA PRO A 602 -9.67 2.15 -26.42
C PRO A 602 -8.42 2.68 -27.15
N PHE A 603 -7.25 2.47 -26.56
CA PHE A 603 -5.97 2.89 -27.12
C PHE A 603 -4.85 1.92 -26.73
N ASP A 604 -3.79 1.90 -27.55
CA ASP A 604 -2.57 1.16 -27.22
C ASP A 604 -1.62 2.03 -26.38
N LEU A 605 -1.11 1.45 -25.31
CA LEU A 605 -0.09 2.04 -24.44
C LEU A 605 1.21 1.29 -24.65
N ASN A 606 2.16 1.93 -25.33
CA ASN A 606 3.42 1.30 -25.71
C ASN A 606 4.53 1.56 -24.68
N TYR A 607 4.71 0.66 -23.76
CA TYR A 607 5.79 0.69 -22.77
C TYR A 607 7.14 0.13 -23.29
N ASN A 608 7.22 -0.27 -24.57
CA ASN A 608 8.51 -0.67 -25.15
C ASN A 608 9.48 0.49 -25.35
N SER A 609 9.03 1.74 -25.24
CA SER A 609 9.88 2.93 -25.29
C SER A 609 10.93 2.97 -24.18
N GLU A 610 10.54 2.60 -22.97
CA GLU A 610 11.41 2.50 -21.81
C GLU A 610 11.69 1.05 -21.39
N GLY A 611 10.85 0.09 -21.81
CA GLY A 611 11.05 -1.33 -21.52
C GLY A 611 11.16 -1.62 -20.01
N ALA A 612 12.29 -2.17 -19.58
CA ALA A 612 12.58 -2.43 -18.15
C ALA A 612 13.26 -1.24 -17.42
N GLU A 613 13.46 -0.13 -18.12
CA GLU A 613 14.12 1.08 -17.59
C GLU A 613 13.12 1.95 -16.80
N VAL A 614 12.53 1.42 -15.74
CA VAL A 614 11.56 2.12 -14.91
C VAL A 614 12.28 2.97 -13.85
N GLY A 615 11.78 4.19 -13.59
CA GLY A 615 12.26 5.06 -12.53
C GLY A 615 13.75 5.40 -12.66
N TYR A 616 14.56 5.20 -11.60
CA TYR A 616 15.99 5.54 -11.60
C TYR A 616 16.76 4.91 -12.78
N LYS A 617 16.34 3.74 -13.27
CA LYS A 617 16.96 3.07 -14.41
C LYS A 617 16.79 3.90 -15.68
N TRP A 618 15.62 4.50 -15.91
CA TRP A 618 15.37 5.42 -17.02
C TRP A 618 16.25 6.66 -16.93
N PHE A 619 16.37 7.26 -15.75
CA PHE A 619 17.22 8.43 -15.55
C PHE A 619 18.70 8.13 -15.81
N GLU A 620 19.15 6.94 -15.40
CA GLU A 620 20.52 6.48 -15.62
C GLU A 620 20.79 6.17 -17.10
N ALA A 621 19.95 5.34 -17.75
CA ALA A 621 20.08 4.99 -19.15
C ALA A 621 20.00 6.19 -20.11
N THR A 622 19.18 7.19 -19.78
CA THR A 622 19.07 8.42 -20.58
C THR A 622 20.01 9.54 -20.15
N ASN A 623 20.87 9.29 -19.16
CA ASN A 623 21.80 10.28 -18.57
C ASN A 623 21.10 11.57 -18.13
N LYS A 624 19.87 11.48 -17.63
CA LYS A 624 19.10 12.58 -17.06
C LYS A 624 19.38 12.71 -15.56
N GLN A 625 19.48 13.93 -15.06
CA GLN A 625 19.63 14.17 -13.62
C GLN A 625 18.26 14.49 -13.01
N PRO A 626 17.71 13.61 -12.14
CA PRO A 626 16.46 13.89 -11.45
C PRO A 626 16.58 15.04 -10.46
N LEU A 627 15.47 15.45 -9.87
CA LEU A 627 15.46 16.36 -8.72
C LEU A 627 16.00 15.65 -7.48
N PHE A 628 15.44 14.47 -7.15
CA PHE A 628 15.98 13.57 -6.15
C PHE A 628 16.03 12.14 -6.70
N PRO A 629 17.16 11.44 -6.55
CA PRO A 629 17.27 10.07 -7.04
C PRO A 629 16.58 9.06 -6.13
N PHE A 630 16.28 7.90 -6.65
CA PHE A 630 15.85 6.73 -5.89
C PHE A 630 16.83 6.42 -4.74
N GLY A 631 16.28 6.08 -3.58
CA GLY A 631 17.07 5.81 -2.38
C GLY A 631 17.58 7.05 -1.65
N PHE A 632 17.29 8.27 -2.12
CA PHE A 632 17.72 9.51 -1.47
C PHE A 632 16.94 9.78 -0.18
N GLY A 633 17.62 10.34 0.81
CA GLY A 633 17.07 10.84 2.06
C GLY A 633 18.20 11.29 2.98
N LEU A 634 18.03 12.46 3.59
CA LEU A 634 19.00 13.06 4.53
C LEU A 634 18.74 12.57 5.97
N SER A 635 19.73 12.80 6.82
CA SER A 635 19.67 12.55 8.26
C SER A 635 20.21 13.76 9.03
N TYR A 636 19.92 13.87 10.31
CA TYR A 636 20.53 14.87 11.21
C TYR A 636 21.98 14.50 11.61
N THR A 637 22.47 13.36 11.11
CA THR A 637 23.86 12.95 11.23
C THR A 637 24.46 12.66 9.86
N THR A 638 25.73 12.30 9.78
CA THR A 638 26.42 11.99 8.53
C THR A 638 27.06 10.62 8.61
N TYR A 639 27.21 9.97 7.45
CA TYR A 639 27.79 8.64 7.36
C TYR A 639 28.94 8.60 6.37
N ALA A 640 29.89 7.70 6.59
CA ALA A 640 30.98 7.36 5.68
C ALA A 640 30.98 5.87 5.37
N TYR A 641 31.29 5.56 4.14
CA TYR A 641 31.36 4.20 3.61
C TYR A 641 32.81 3.83 3.30
N SER A 642 33.24 2.58 3.56
CA SER A 642 34.60 2.14 3.26
C SER A 642 34.69 0.61 3.09
N GLY A 643 35.71 0.16 2.36
CA GLY A 643 36.18 -1.22 2.36
C GLY A 643 35.28 -2.21 1.62
N LEU A 644 34.63 -1.82 0.52
CA LEU A 644 33.79 -2.74 -0.26
C LEU A 644 34.62 -3.87 -0.85
N THR A 645 34.21 -5.09 -0.55
CA THR A 645 34.74 -6.34 -1.10
C THR A 645 33.62 -7.23 -1.59
N VAL A 646 33.89 -8.08 -2.57
CA VAL A 646 32.93 -9.05 -3.13
C VAL A 646 33.50 -10.45 -2.99
N ASP A 647 32.71 -11.40 -2.53
CA ASP A 647 32.97 -12.84 -2.59
C ASP A 647 32.26 -13.41 -3.83
N ASP A 648 33.04 -13.67 -4.87
CA ASP A 648 32.52 -14.17 -6.15
C ASP A 648 31.75 -15.51 -6.01
N ALA A 649 32.24 -16.39 -5.14
CA ALA A 649 31.67 -17.73 -4.98
C ALA A 649 30.32 -17.69 -4.24
N LYS A 650 30.21 -16.84 -3.21
CA LYS A 650 28.98 -16.68 -2.43
C LYS A 650 28.06 -15.61 -2.96
N ARG A 651 28.54 -14.77 -3.89
CA ARG A 651 27.83 -13.57 -4.34
C ARG A 651 27.38 -12.71 -3.17
N THR A 652 28.31 -12.42 -2.26
CA THR A 652 28.08 -11.56 -1.11
C THR A 652 29.01 -10.37 -1.15
N VAL A 653 28.52 -9.24 -0.67
CA VAL A 653 29.30 -8.02 -0.48
C VAL A 653 29.56 -7.78 0.98
N ARG A 654 30.68 -7.11 1.27
CA ARG A 654 31.02 -6.68 2.61
C ARG A 654 31.66 -5.30 2.56
N PHE A 655 31.21 -4.39 3.42
CA PHE A 655 31.72 -3.03 3.57
C PHE A 655 31.43 -2.50 4.98
N THR A 656 32.00 -1.34 5.33
CA THR A 656 31.78 -0.70 6.62
C THR A 656 31.03 0.60 6.45
N VAL A 657 30.02 0.83 7.31
CA VAL A 657 29.33 2.12 7.47
C VAL A 657 29.70 2.70 8.83
N ARG A 658 30.05 3.98 8.86
CA ARG A 658 30.40 4.71 10.08
C ARG A 658 29.55 5.97 10.21
N ASN A 659 29.01 6.21 11.40
CA ASN A 659 28.42 7.49 11.75
C ASN A 659 29.55 8.49 12.05
N THR A 660 29.67 9.53 11.21
CA THR A 660 30.69 10.58 11.33
C THR A 660 30.19 11.85 12.00
N GLY A 661 28.88 11.91 12.28
CA GLY A 661 28.25 13.06 12.90
C GLY A 661 28.14 12.92 14.44
N LYS A 662 27.26 13.74 15.04
CA LYS A 662 27.17 13.91 16.48
C LYS A 662 25.90 13.30 17.11
N GLN A 663 24.98 12.79 16.29
CA GLN A 663 23.72 12.21 16.75
C GLN A 663 23.66 10.73 16.35
N GLU A 664 22.94 9.93 17.14
CA GLU A 664 22.58 8.57 16.74
C GLU A 664 21.64 8.65 15.52
N GLY A 665 21.80 7.73 14.58
CA GLY A 665 20.93 7.66 13.42
C GLY A 665 20.96 6.30 12.77
N THR A 666 20.01 6.07 11.89
CA THR A 666 19.91 4.86 11.07
C THR A 666 20.22 5.22 9.63
N GLU A 667 21.20 4.54 9.04
CA GLU A 667 21.49 4.62 7.61
C GLU A 667 20.92 3.41 6.89
N ILE A 668 20.42 3.62 5.67
CA ILE A 668 20.01 2.56 4.75
C ILE A 668 21.10 2.41 3.71
N ALA A 669 21.99 1.46 3.94
CA ALA A 669 23.10 1.17 3.06
C ALA A 669 22.65 0.33 1.88
N GLN A 670 22.76 0.87 0.66
CA GLN A 670 22.23 0.32 -0.58
C GLN A 670 23.35 -0.24 -1.45
N VAL A 671 23.08 -1.36 -2.12
CA VAL A 671 24.02 -2.02 -3.04
C VAL A 671 23.35 -2.17 -4.40
N TYR A 672 24.05 -1.70 -5.42
CA TYR A 672 23.60 -1.76 -6.83
C TYR A 672 24.59 -2.57 -7.65
N VAL A 673 24.09 -3.20 -8.73
CA VAL A 673 24.87 -4.00 -9.64
C VAL A 673 24.56 -3.61 -11.09
N ALA A 674 25.58 -3.18 -11.84
CA ALA A 674 25.51 -3.08 -13.28
C ALA A 674 25.95 -4.40 -13.91
N LEU A 675 25.17 -4.89 -14.87
CA LEU A 675 25.38 -6.16 -15.52
C LEU A 675 26.53 -6.07 -16.55
N PRO A 676 27.14 -7.21 -16.96
CA PRO A 676 28.15 -7.22 -18.01
C PRO A 676 27.61 -6.63 -19.33
N ALA A 677 28.47 -6.07 -20.17
CA ALA A 677 28.09 -5.51 -21.46
C ALA A 677 27.25 -6.43 -22.36
N ALA A 678 27.35 -7.75 -22.16
CA ALA A 678 26.53 -8.74 -22.86
C ALA A 678 25.03 -8.62 -22.52
N ALA A 679 24.66 -8.02 -21.39
CA ALA A 679 23.27 -7.74 -21.02
C ALA A 679 22.64 -6.64 -21.89
N LYS A 680 23.47 -5.75 -22.45
CA LYS A 680 23.04 -4.56 -23.24
C LYS A 680 22.14 -3.61 -22.43
N GLU A 681 22.55 -3.36 -21.19
CA GLU A 681 21.87 -2.45 -20.25
C GLU A 681 22.83 -1.33 -19.83
N ASP A 682 22.38 -0.11 -19.91
CA ASP A 682 23.16 1.09 -19.56
C ASP A 682 22.76 1.67 -18.19
N TYR A 683 22.26 0.80 -17.29
CA TYR A 683 21.84 1.14 -15.93
C TYR A 683 22.26 0.06 -14.92
N LYS A 684 22.24 0.42 -13.65
CA LYS A 684 22.42 -0.54 -12.54
C LYS A 684 21.07 -0.90 -11.91
N ARG A 685 21.05 -2.03 -11.20
CA ARG A 685 19.88 -2.59 -10.53
C ARG A 685 20.12 -2.63 -9.02
N LEU A 686 19.12 -2.28 -8.21
CA LEU A 686 19.16 -2.54 -6.77
C LEU A 686 19.30 -4.04 -6.54
N SER A 687 20.26 -4.40 -5.66
CA SER A 687 20.57 -5.81 -5.41
C SER A 687 20.51 -6.20 -3.93
N ALA A 688 20.80 -5.28 -3.03
CA ALA A 688 20.70 -5.52 -1.60
C ALA A 688 20.66 -4.19 -0.83
N TRP A 689 20.17 -4.23 0.40
CA TRP A 689 20.25 -3.11 1.34
C TRP A 689 20.17 -3.59 2.77
N GLN A 690 20.60 -2.73 3.69
CA GLN A 690 20.45 -2.96 5.13
C GLN A 690 20.27 -1.66 5.89
N ARG A 691 19.32 -1.63 6.82
CA ARG A 691 19.21 -0.59 7.84
C ARG A 691 20.29 -0.78 8.89
N VAL A 692 21.07 0.25 9.18
CA VAL A 692 22.22 0.19 10.09
C VAL A 692 22.10 1.32 11.10
N LYS A 693 21.65 1.00 12.30
CA LYS A 693 21.60 1.96 13.43
C LYS A 693 22.98 2.11 14.04
N LEU A 694 23.47 3.37 14.17
CA LEU A 694 24.81 3.73 14.59
C LEU A 694 24.81 4.89 15.59
N ALA A 695 25.43 4.70 16.73
CA ALA A 695 25.77 5.80 17.65
C ALA A 695 26.84 6.73 17.05
N PRO A 696 27.01 7.96 17.55
CA PRO A 696 28.07 8.86 17.08
C PRO A 696 29.47 8.22 17.14
N GLY A 697 30.18 8.23 16.00
CA GLY A 697 31.51 7.63 15.85
C GLY A 697 31.51 6.11 15.68
N GLU A 698 30.39 5.43 15.86
CA GLU A 698 30.28 3.96 15.71
C GLU A 698 30.46 3.55 14.25
N SER A 699 31.07 2.39 14.05
CA SER A 699 31.21 1.72 12.75
C SER A 699 30.65 0.30 12.83
N LYS A 700 29.92 -0.11 11.81
CA LYS A 700 29.45 -1.50 11.66
C LYS A 700 29.84 -2.05 10.30
N GLU A 701 30.28 -3.30 10.30
CA GLU A 701 30.47 -4.08 9.09
C GLU A 701 29.11 -4.61 8.61
N VAL A 702 28.82 -4.38 7.33
CA VAL A 702 27.62 -4.86 6.64
C VAL A 702 28.04 -5.99 5.71
N THR A 703 27.36 -7.12 5.78
CA THR A 703 27.56 -8.27 4.87
C THR A 703 26.21 -8.68 4.29
N LEU A 704 26.07 -8.61 2.96
CA LEU A 704 24.79 -8.84 2.27
C LEU A 704 24.95 -9.83 1.12
N PRO A 705 24.06 -10.79 0.99
CA PRO A 705 23.91 -11.54 -0.25
C PRO A 705 23.32 -10.64 -1.34
N LEU A 706 23.85 -10.72 -2.55
CA LEU A 706 23.25 -10.08 -3.71
C LEU A 706 22.00 -10.84 -4.13
N GLN A 707 20.93 -10.12 -4.46
CA GLN A 707 19.67 -10.71 -4.92
C GLN A 707 19.90 -11.47 -6.26
N PRO A 708 19.64 -12.78 -6.35
CA PRO A 708 19.95 -13.53 -7.55
C PRO A 708 19.29 -13.01 -8.83
N LEU A 709 18.03 -12.54 -8.73
CA LEU A 709 17.29 -12.04 -9.90
C LEU A 709 17.83 -10.70 -10.41
N SER A 710 18.46 -9.89 -9.56
CA SER A 710 19.12 -8.65 -9.98
C SER A 710 20.42 -8.90 -10.76
N LEU A 711 20.97 -10.11 -10.67
CA LEU A 711 22.19 -10.52 -11.37
C LEU A 711 21.93 -11.21 -12.72
N THR A 712 20.67 -11.44 -13.08
CA THR A 712 20.28 -12.25 -14.25
C THR A 712 19.52 -11.42 -15.27
N VAL A 713 19.55 -11.83 -16.52
CA VAL A 713 18.67 -11.36 -17.59
C VAL A 713 17.63 -12.42 -17.91
N PHE A 714 16.44 -12.00 -18.35
CA PHE A 714 15.45 -12.95 -18.83
C PHE A 714 15.69 -13.31 -20.29
N ASN A 715 15.97 -14.59 -20.55
CA ASN A 715 16.16 -15.12 -21.90
C ASN A 715 14.82 -15.64 -22.43
N THR A 716 14.25 -14.93 -23.42
CA THR A 716 12.95 -15.27 -24.01
C THR A 716 12.96 -16.58 -24.81
N ASP A 717 14.11 -16.95 -25.42
CA ASP A 717 14.22 -18.18 -26.22
C ASP A 717 14.22 -19.42 -25.33
N GLN A 718 14.78 -19.28 -24.10
CA GLN A 718 14.85 -20.38 -23.13
C GLN A 718 13.71 -20.29 -22.09
N ASN A 719 12.92 -19.25 -22.13
CA ASN A 719 11.89 -18.90 -21.14
C ASN A 719 12.42 -19.02 -19.71
N GLY A 720 13.52 -18.33 -19.39
CA GLY A 720 14.14 -18.45 -18.07
C GLY A 720 15.20 -17.41 -17.78
N TRP A 721 15.51 -17.27 -16.49
CA TRP A 721 16.54 -16.38 -16.00
C TRP A 721 17.94 -16.94 -16.29
N GLN A 722 18.80 -16.11 -16.85
CA GLN A 722 20.16 -16.44 -17.23
C GLN A 722 21.18 -15.54 -16.51
N LEU A 723 22.11 -16.15 -15.79
CA LEU A 723 23.29 -15.46 -15.28
C LEU A 723 24.34 -15.40 -16.38
N LEU A 724 24.71 -14.20 -16.80
CA LEU A 724 25.71 -14.03 -17.87
C LEU A 724 27.14 -14.15 -17.30
N PRO A 725 28.08 -14.80 -18.01
CA PRO A 725 29.49 -14.72 -17.63
C PRO A 725 30.05 -13.33 -17.88
N GLY A 726 30.95 -12.88 -17.00
CA GLY A 726 31.60 -11.59 -17.16
C GLY A 726 31.86 -10.86 -15.86
N ALA A 727 32.22 -9.60 -15.96
CA ALA A 727 32.46 -8.69 -14.85
C ALA A 727 31.19 -7.86 -14.59
N TYR A 728 30.73 -7.84 -13.35
CA TYR A 728 29.60 -7.07 -12.87
C TYR A 728 30.15 -5.93 -12.00
N ASP A 729 29.77 -4.69 -12.28
CA ASP A 729 30.18 -3.57 -11.46
C ASP A 729 29.24 -3.47 -10.23
N VAL A 730 29.81 -3.68 -9.06
CA VAL A 730 29.10 -3.61 -7.78
C VAL A 730 29.42 -2.28 -7.11
N THR A 731 28.37 -1.54 -6.75
CA THR A 731 28.54 -0.26 -6.07
C THR A 731 27.71 -0.21 -4.79
N ALA A 732 28.18 0.54 -3.77
CA ALA A 732 27.45 0.70 -2.53
C ALA A 732 27.50 2.16 -2.04
N GLY A 733 26.39 2.63 -1.48
CA GLY A 733 26.25 3.98 -0.98
C GLY A 733 24.85 4.31 -0.45
N PRO A 734 24.57 5.60 -0.18
CA PRO A 734 23.31 6.05 0.43
C PRO A 734 22.15 6.21 -0.55
N SER A 735 22.38 6.19 -1.87
CA SER A 735 21.32 6.32 -2.89
C SER A 735 21.78 5.79 -4.24
N SER A 736 20.86 5.69 -5.22
CA SER A 736 21.22 5.25 -6.58
C SER A 736 22.24 6.16 -7.26
N SER A 737 22.24 7.46 -7.01
CA SER A 737 23.19 8.41 -7.61
C SER A 737 24.44 8.66 -6.77
N ASP A 738 24.45 8.30 -5.50
CA ASP A 738 25.61 8.42 -4.60
C ASP A 738 26.06 7.05 -4.12
N THR A 739 27.02 6.47 -4.85
CA THR A 739 27.60 5.15 -4.56
C THR A 739 29.13 5.26 -4.52
N PRO A 740 29.70 5.77 -3.41
CA PRO A 740 31.13 6.06 -3.31
C PRO A 740 32.02 4.82 -3.36
N LEU A 741 31.49 3.64 -3.10
CA LEU A 741 32.25 2.40 -3.12
C LEU A 741 32.01 1.63 -4.43
N LYS A 742 33.09 1.06 -4.97
CA LYS A 742 33.07 0.21 -6.16
C LYS A 742 33.90 -1.05 -5.97
N ALA A 743 33.41 -2.17 -6.48
CA ALA A 743 34.09 -3.44 -6.56
C ALA A 743 33.55 -4.22 -7.78
N THR A 744 34.16 -5.32 -8.12
CA THR A 744 33.73 -6.15 -9.25
C THR A 744 33.42 -7.57 -8.79
N LEU A 745 32.27 -8.09 -9.21
CA LEU A 745 31.91 -9.50 -9.11
C LEU A 745 32.26 -10.20 -10.42
N HIS A 746 33.03 -11.28 -10.35
CA HIS A 746 33.39 -12.08 -11.52
C HIS A 746 32.51 -13.33 -11.59
N VAL A 747 31.73 -13.46 -12.65
CA VAL A 747 30.95 -14.66 -12.98
C VAL A 747 31.65 -15.41 -14.12
N ARG A 748 31.93 -16.68 -13.92
CA ARG A 748 32.60 -17.55 -14.91
C ARG A 748 31.62 -18.35 -15.75
#